data_7835f964db5c2d92cd046bbf0321a1f2
#
_entry.id   7835f964db5c2d92cd046bbf0321a1f2
#
_cell.length_a   1.000
_cell.length_b   1.000
_cell.length_c   1.000
_cell.angle_alpha   90.00
_cell.angle_beta   90.00
_cell.angle_gamma   90.00
#
_symmetry.space_group_name_H-M   'P 1'
#
loop_
_entity.id
_entity.type
_entity.pdbx_description
1 polymer ?
#
loop_
_entity_poly.entity_id
_entity_poly.type
_entity_poly.pdbx_seq_one_letter_code
_entity_poly.pdbx_strand_id
1 'polypeptide(L)'
;MSKYYLVCIAFMQFFFVTAQTEILGFTADHAKDEIALEETFSSKISAKNMEDWMKMMADRPHYVGTKKGKENAEWMLKKFKSWGYDAQIDTYQILFPYPKTRVLELTAPTKYTAKLEAVPVEGDPYTAQGDALLPSYNAFSTDGDVEAELVFVNYGVPDDYKELEKMGIDVKGKIVIAKYYGSWRGIKPKLAAEKGAIGCIIYSDPKDDGYVRGDVYPKGAFKNRTGVQRGSVMDMPLYPGDVLTPGYGATKDAKRLDRKDAPTITKIPVLPISYEDAQPLLEALAGKVAPESWRGGLPITYHIGPGPAKVHLKLEFDWQLQPAYDVIAKLKGTTYPEEWIMRGNHHDAWVHGAADPVSGMVALMEEARAMGELAKAGKGPKRTVVYCAWDAEEPGLIGSTEWVEDHQPELKKHAVAYINTDGNGRGFLEAGGSHTLEEMVKQVAMSIDDPQTNVSVGARKKAANEVEGKEGNFKLSALGSGSDYTPFIQHTGIPSLNLGFGGEDSGGEYHTIYDTYTHYKRFKDPDFAYGVALAETAGTITLRLANADILPFEFKNWYRTVSGYLDEIIKETETMRKETENHNKLVAENAYAMAADPKETFVKPIKKAEVPYLDFAPLQNVLAKLKETTDTFNTAALEKLSQGEKEKVNQKLMKLEAVLLDEEGLPRRPWFKHELYAPGFYTGYGVKTLPGVREAIEQENWKEAQNEIEVLAKTLATFNTALKDISTP
;
A
#
# COMPACT_ATOMS: atom_id res chain seq x y z
N MET A 1 -16.21 -75.18 -24.18
CA MET A 1 -15.37 -74.10 -23.71
C MET A 1 -16.06 -72.79 -24.08
N SER A 2 -16.84 -72.24 -23.13
CA SER A 2 -17.63 -71.03 -23.34
C SER A 2 -16.89 -69.85 -22.70
N LYS A 3 -16.55 -68.81 -23.49
CA LYS A 3 -15.92 -67.59 -23.03
C LYS A 3 -17.00 -66.59 -22.71
N TYR A 4 -17.13 -66.24 -21.41
CA TYR A 4 -17.95 -65.08 -20.95
C TYR A 4 -17.13 -63.82 -21.07
N TYR A 5 -17.61 -62.86 -21.87
CA TYR A 5 -17.14 -61.47 -21.86
C TYR A 5 -17.93 -60.68 -20.83
N LEU A 6 -17.26 -60.22 -19.80
CA LEU A 6 -17.81 -59.28 -18.82
C LEU A 6 -17.66 -57.85 -19.37
N VAL A 7 -18.76 -57.20 -19.73
CA VAL A 7 -18.81 -55.78 -20.10
C VAL A 7 -18.96 -54.96 -18.83
N CYS A 8 -17.89 -54.29 -18.39
CA CYS A 8 -17.95 -53.29 -17.36
C CYS A 8 -18.49 -51.98 -17.94
N ILE A 9 -19.73 -51.66 -17.65
CA ILE A 9 -20.32 -50.34 -17.91
C ILE A 9 -19.87 -49.42 -16.77
N ALA A 10 -18.92 -48.52 -17.07
CA ALA A 10 -18.54 -47.44 -16.16
C ALA A 10 -19.64 -46.38 -16.16
N PHE A 11 -20.40 -46.30 -15.08
CA PHE A 11 -21.29 -45.17 -14.82
C PHE A 11 -20.40 -43.93 -14.48
N MET A 12 -20.26 -43.04 -15.46
CA MET A 12 -19.74 -41.70 -15.27
C MET A 12 -20.83 -40.90 -14.55
N GLN A 13 -20.73 -40.82 -13.23
CA GLN A 13 -21.53 -39.85 -12.47
C GLN A 13 -21.03 -38.44 -12.79
N PHE A 14 -21.77 -37.74 -13.64
CA PHE A 14 -21.66 -36.28 -13.73
C PHE A 14 -22.13 -35.70 -12.40
N PHE A 15 -21.22 -35.31 -11.55
CA PHE A 15 -21.51 -34.37 -10.49
C PHE A 15 -21.85 -33.05 -11.17
N PHE A 16 -23.14 -32.75 -11.29
CA PHE A 16 -23.56 -31.37 -11.46
C PHE A 16 -23.13 -30.64 -10.19
N VAL A 17 -22.02 -29.90 -10.27
CA VAL A 17 -21.74 -28.84 -9.32
C VAL A 17 -22.91 -27.87 -9.49
N THR A 18 -23.84 -27.88 -8.54
CA THR A 18 -24.85 -26.82 -8.46
C THR A 18 -24.07 -25.53 -8.25
N ALA A 19 -24.03 -24.68 -9.27
CA ALA A 19 -23.46 -23.35 -9.17
C ALA A 19 -24.02 -22.71 -7.90
N GLN A 20 -23.14 -22.08 -7.13
CA GLN A 20 -23.51 -21.36 -5.92
C GLN A 20 -24.55 -20.32 -6.30
N THR A 21 -25.82 -20.56 -5.98
CA THR A 21 -26.93 -19.68 -6.32
C THR A 21 -27.17 -18.60 -5.27
N GLU A 22 -26.42 -18.63 -4.17
CA GLU A 22 -26.51 -17.67 -3.08
C GLU A 22 -25.28 -16.77 -3.06
N ILE A 23 -25.48 -15.48 -3.23
CA ILE A 23 -24.46 -14.44 -3.04
C ILE A 23 -24.87 -13.52 -1.89
N LEU A 24 -23.90 -13.13 -1.08
CA LEU A 24 -24.11 -12.32 0.12
C LEU A 24 -24.78 -10.99 -0.23
N GLY A 25 -25.88 -10.66 0.47
CA GLY A 25 -26.61 -9.42 0.31
C GLY A 25 -27.70 -9.43 -0.76
N PHE A 26 -27.98 -10.59 -1.39
CA PHE A 26 -29.00 -10.71 -2.43
C PHE A 26 -30.05 -11.75 -2.06
N THR A 27 -31.32 -11.45 -2.34
CA THR A 27 -32.37 -12.49 -2.34
C THR A 27 -32.06 -13.51 -3.46
N ALA A 28 -32.57 -14.74 -3.34
CA ALA A 28 -32.30 -15.81 -4.29
C ALA A 28 -32.68 -15.46 -5.76
N ASP A 29 -33.71 -14.67 -5.97
CA ASP A 29 -34.12 -14.24 -7.32
C ASP A 29 -33.16 -13.16 -7.84
N HIS A 30 -32.84 -12.15 -7.04
CA HIS A 30 -31.91 -11.10 -7.42
C HIS A 30 -30.46 -11.62 -7.60
N ALA A 31 -30.07 -12.66 -6.87
CA ALA A 31 -28.76 -13.31 -7.03
C ALA A 31 -28.59 -13.92 -8.44
N LYS A 32 -29.64 -14.54 -8.99
CA LYS A 32 -29.60 -15.08 -10.36
C LYS A 32 -29.48 -13.97 -11.41
N ASP A 33 -30.22 -12.89 -11.23
CA ASP A 33 -30.17 -11.73 -12.13
C ASP A 33 -28.78 -11.06 -12.08
N GLU A 34 -28.19 -10.96 -10.89
CA GLU A 34 -26.85 -10.39 -10.70
C GLU A 34 -25.77 -11.26 -11.35
N ILE A 35 -25.79 -12.59 -11.15
CA ILE A 35 -24.84 -13.50 -11.80
C ILE A 35 -24.91 -13.37 -13.33
N ALA A 36 -26.11 -13.31 -13.90
CA ALA A 36 -26.27 -13.12 -15.35
C ALA A 36 -25.80 -11.74 -15.82
N LEU A 37 -25.88 -10.72 -14.97
CA LEU A 37 -25.34 -9.39 -15.23
C LEU A 37 -23.81 -9.40 -15.17
N GLU A 38 -23.21 -10.06 -14.16
CA GLU A 38 -21.75 -10.26 -14.01
C GLU A 38 -21.16 -10.98 -15.24
N GLU A 39 -21.80 -12.06 -15.73
CA GLU A 39 -21.40 -12.75 -16.97
C GLU A 39 -21.47 -11.82 -18.19
N THR A 40 -22.53 -11.01 -18.30
CA THR A 40 -22.67 -10.03 -19.36
C THR A 40 -21.57 -8.96 -19.29
N PHE A 41 -21.22 -8.52 -18.10
CA PHE A 41 -20.15 -7.57 -17.83
C PHE A 41 -18.78 -8.14 -18.27
N SER A 42 -18.42 -9.33 -17.76
CA SER A 42 -17.14 -9.99 -18.08
C SER A 42 -16.96 -10.21 -19.58
N SER A 43 -18.03 -10.57 -20.30
CA SER A 43 -18.00 -10.74 -21.75
C SER A 43 -17.62 -9.46 -22.54
N LYS A 44 -17.63 -8.30 -21.91
CA LYS A 44 -17.31 -7.00 -22.53
C LYS A 44 -15.87 -6.56 -22.30
N ILE A 45 -15.15 -7.18 -21.36
CA ILE A 45 -13.78 -6.79 -21.00
C ILE A 45 -12.80 -7.16 -22.12
N SER A 46 -11.90 -6.24 -22.48
CA SER A 46 -10.99 -6.36 -23.63
C SER A 46 -9.53 -6.07 -23.27
N ALA A 47 -8.70 -7.10 -23.29
CA ALA A 47 -7.24 -6.98 -23.16
C ALA A 47 -6.64 -6.02 -24.23
N LYS A 48 -7.20 -6.02 -25.44
CA LYS A 48 -6.74 -5.14 -26.54
C LYS A 48 -6.91 -3.65 -26.21
N ASN A 49 -8.01 -3.26 -25.60
CA ASN A 49 -8.22 -1.87 -25.18
C ASN A 49 -7.17 -1.46 -24.13
N MET A 50 -6.93 -2.33 -23.14
CA MET A 50 -5.93 -2.07 -22.09
C MET A 50 -4.53 -1.88 -22.69
N GLU A 51 -4.12 -2.77 -23.60
CA GLU A 51 -2.83 -2.67 -24.28
C GLU A 51 -2.69 -1.35 -25.05
N ASP A 52 -3.71 -0.99 -25.83
CA ASP A 52 -3.68 0.25 -26.63
C ASP A 52 -3.65 1.51 -25.76
N TRP A 53 -4.38 1.50 -24.64
CA TRP A 53 -4.42 2.62 -23.72
C TRP A 53 -3.12 2.74 -22.91
N MET A 54 -2.53 1.62 -22.47
CA MET A 54 -1.20 1.65 -21.83
C MET A 54 -0.14 2.23 -22.76
N LYS A 55 -0.10 1.80 -24.02
CA LYS A 55 0.82 2.36 -25.02
C LYS A 55 0.69 3.87 -25.15
N MET A 56 -0.55 4.37 -25.09
CA MET A 56 -0.82 5.81 -25.21
C MET A 56 -0.50 6.56 -23.93
N MET A 57 -0.88 6.02 -22.76
CA MET A 57 -0.70 6.72 -21.49
C MET A 57 0.78 6.76 -21.06
N ALA A 58 1.52 5.65 -21.25
CA ALA A 58 2.91 5.50 -20.87
C ALA A 58 3.94 5.81 -21.98
N ASP A 59 3.54 6.47 -23.09
CA ASP A 59 4.45 6.77 -24.21
C ASP A 59 5.52 7.81 -23.86
N ARG A 60 5.25 8.66 -22.89
CA ARG A 60 6.13 9.72 -22.36
C ARG A 60 6.00 9.84 -20.86
N PRO A 61 7.04 10.37 -20.18
CA PRO A 61 6.96 10.66 -18.75
C PRO A 61 5.76 11.56 -18.42
N HIS A 62 5.03 11.20 -17.36
CA HIS A 62 3.81 11.89 -16.93
C HIS A 62 3.74 12.12 -15.41
N TYR A 63 4.88 12.52 -14.85
CA TYR A 63 4.93 12.98 -13.45
C TYR A 63 4.20 14.31 -13.27
N VAL A 64 3.89 14.65 -12.06
CA VAL A 64 3.15 15.86 -11.64
C VAL A 64 3.66 17.11 -12.36
N GLY A 65 2.74 17.94 -12.88
CA GLY A 65 3.03 19.20 -13.56
C GLY A 65 3.48 19.05 -15.02
N THR A 66 3.62 17.82 -15.54
CA THR A 66 3.96 17.63 -16.97
C THR A 66 2.78 17.86 -17.89
N LYS A 67 3.10 18.26 -19.12
CA LYS A 67 2.08 18.37 -20.18
C LYS A 67 1.41 17.02 -20.45
N LYS A 68 2.17 15.92 -20.39
CA LYS A 68 1.64 14.57 -20.64
C LYS A 68 0.67 14.12 -19.55
N GLY A 69 0.94 14.40 -18.28
CA GLY A 69 -0.01 14.13 -17.19
C GLY A 69 -1.36 14.80 -17.43
N LYS A 70 -1.34 16.10 -17.80
CA LYS A 70 -2.56 16.84 -18.19
C LYS A 70 -3.25 16.24 -19.41
N GLU A 71 -2.51 15.89 -20.47
CA GLU A 71 -3.05 15.25 -21.68
C GLU A 71 -3.73 13.91 -21.35
N ASN A 72 -3.15 13.12 -20.44
CA ASN A 72 -3.75 11.87 -19.96
C ASN A 72 -5.07 12.14 -19.21
N ALA A 73 -5.11 13.09 -18.28
CA ALA A 73 -6.34 13.46 -17.56
C ALA A 73 -7.45 13.95 -18.52
N GLU A 74 -7.13 14.83 -19.47
CA GLU A 74 -8.08 15.31 -20.48
C GLU A 74 -8.57 14.19 -21.42
N TRP A 75 -7.72 13.22 -21.74
CA TRP A 75 -8.09 12.07 -22.56
C TRP A 75 -9.04 11.14 -21.78
N MET A 76 -8.74 10.82 -20.52
CA MET A 76 -9.61 10.03 -19.65
C MET A 76 -10.98 10.70 -19.47
N LEU A 77 -11.01 12.01 -19.20
CA LEU A 77 -12.26 12.79 -19.14
C LEU A 77 -13.13 12.60 -20.39
N LYS A 78 -12.52 12.70 -21.59
CA LYS A 78 -13.23 12.49 -22.86
C LYS A 78 -13.76 11.06 -22.98
N LYS A 79 -12.98 10.06 -22.54
CA LYS A 79 -13.39 8.65 -22.56
C LYS A 79 -14.59 8.42 -21.64
N PHE A 80 -14.54 8.84 -20.39
CA PHE A 80 -15.65 8.72 -19.44
C PHE A 80 -16.92 9.39 -20.00
N LYS A 81 -16.85 10.62 -20.49
CA LYS A 81 -17.99 11.29 -21.14
C LYS A 81 -18.55 10.50 -22.32
N SER A 82 -17.71 9.90 -23.14
CA SER A 82 -18.14 9.10 -24.28
C SER A 82 -18.87 7.82 -23.88
N TRP A 83 -18.55 7.28 -22.71
CA TRP A 83 -19.20 6.10 -22.14
C TRP A 83 -20.51 6.42 -21.40
N GLY A 84 -20.81 7.70 -21.20
CA GLY A 84 -22.09 8.16 -20.62
C GLY A 84 -22.00 8.61 -19.18
N TYR A 85 -20.77 8.85 -18.67
CA TYR A 85 -20.56 9.37 -17.33
C TYR A 85 -20.70 10.90 -17.29
N ASP A 86 -21.22 11.40 -16.18
CA ASP A 86 -21.03 12.80 -15.78
C ASP A 86 -19.62 12.91 -15.18
N ALA A 87 -18.72 13.58 -15.92
CA ALA A 87 -17.31 13.59 -15.58
C ALA A 87 -16.70 14.99 -15.63
N GLN A 88 -15.78 15.25 -14.70
CA GLN A 88 -15.06 16.52 -14.54
C GLN A 88 -13.60 16.28 -14.14
N ILE A 89 -12.79 17.33 -14.19
CA ILE A 89 -11.45 17.38 -13.59
C ILE A 89 -11.51 18.36 -12.43
N ASP A 90 -11.20 17.86 -11.24
CA ASP A 90 -10.94 18.69 -10.07
C ASP A 90 -9.44 18.99 -10.02
N THR A 91 -9.08 20.21 -9.65
CA THR A 91 -7.67 20.65 -9.73
C THR A 91 -7.21 21.21 -8.42
N TYR A 92 -6.15 20.65 -7.88
CA TYR A 92 -5.48 21.09 -6.66
C TYR A 92 -4.13 21.73 -6.99
N GLN A 93 -3.68 22.67 -6.15
CA GLN A 93 -2.38 23.34 -6.33
C GLN A 93 -1.44 22.85 -5.22
N ILE A 94 -0.59 21.90 -5.55
CA ILE A 94 0.23 21.16 -4.59
C ILE A 94 1.70 21.53 -4.67
N LEU A 95 2.44 21.47 -3.58
CA LEU A 95 3.89 21.68 -3.60
C LEU A 95 4.59 20.49 -4.22
N PHE A 96 5.34 20.71 -5.30
CA PHE A 96 6.13 19.64 -5.91
C PHE A 96 7.58 20.11 -6.10
N PRO A 97 8.55 19.52 -5.37
CA PRO A 97 9.97 19.87 -5.50
C PRO A 97 10.58 19.21 -6.75
N TYR A 98 11.10 20.02 -7.66
CA TYR A 98 11.84 19.55 -8.82
C TYR A 98 13.37 19.63 -8.56
N PRO A 99 14.19 18.60 -8.88
CA PRO A 99 15.61 18.62 -8.59
C PRO A 99 16.36 19.61 -9.52
N LYS A 100 17.09 20.57 -8.93
CA LYS A 100 17.87 21.57 -9.62
C LYS A 100 19.36 21.25 -9.61
N THR A 101 19.89 20.90 -8.44
CA THR A 101 21.29 20.50 -8.26
C THR A 101 21.35 19.17 -7.52
N ARG A 102 22.14 18.23 -8.03
CA ARG A 102 22.41 16.94 -7.41
C ARG A 102 23.90 16.64 -7.55
N VAL A 103 24.66 16.66 -6.46
CA VAL A 103 26.07 16.33 -6.42
C VAL A 103 26.31 15.33 -5.32
N LEU A 104 27.00 14.24 -5.64
CA LEU A 104 27.48 13.26 -4.68
C LEU A 104 28.92 12.87 -5.05
N GLU A 105 29.83 13.11 -4.13
CA GLU A 105 31.25 12.87 -4.33
C GLU A 105 31.83 12.13 -3.13
N LEU A 106 32.59 11.07 -3.39
CA LEU A 106 33.53 10.53 -2.43
C LEU A 106 34.82 11.43 -2.46
N THR A 107 35.09 12.12 -1.37
CA THR A 107 36.20 13.08 -1.29
C THR A 107 37.48 12.46 -0.67
N ALA A 108 37.33 11.38 0.09
CA ALA A 108 38.39 10.56 0.67
C ALA A 108 37.92 9.10 0.87
N PRO A 109 38.83 8.11 0.87
CA PRO A 109 40.30 8.17 0.64
C PRO A 109 40.66 8.33 -0.85
N THR A 110 39.77 8.01 -1.74
CA THR A 110 39.87 8.17 -3.20
C THR A 110 38.80 9.12 -3.68
N LYS A 111 39.06 9.79 -4.81
CA LYS A 111 38.03 10.68 -5.40
C LYS A 111 37.17 9.90 -6.35
N TYR A 112 35.84 10.03 -6.19
CA TYR A 112 34.84 9.51 -7.11
C TYR A 112 33.65 10.46 -7.15
N THR A 113 33.15 10.78 -8.33
CA THR A 113 31.93 11.56 -8.52
C THR A 113 30.86 10.61 -9.04
N ALA A 114 29.72 10.52 -8.34
CA ALA A 114 28.59 9.68 -8.73
C ALA A 114 27.98 10.18 -10.06
N LYS A 115 27.60 9.24 -10.91
CA LYS A 115 27.04 9.55 -12.24
C LYS A 115 25.61 10.06 -12.15
N LEU A 116 24.83 9.51 -11.21
CA LEU A 116 23.41 9.85 -10.94
C LEU A 116 22.50 9.74 -12.17
N GLU A 117 22.87 8.91 -13.13
CA GLU A 117 22.14 8.71 -14.39
C GLU A 117 21.88 7.23 -14.64
N ALA A 118 20.64 6.92 -15.02
CA ALA A 118 20.29 5.61 -15.52
C ALA A 118 20.53 5.58 -17.05
N VAL A 119 21.17 4.49 -17.53
CA VAL A 119 21.55 4.37 -18.95
C VAL A 119 20.40 3.79 -19.75
N PRO A 120 20.05 4.38 -20.91
CA PRO A 120 19.12 3.79 -21.86
C PRO A 120 19.51 2.37 -22.26
N VAL A 121 18.53 1.50 -22.52
CA VAL A 121 18.78 0.12 -22.92
C VAL A 121 18.35 -0.14 -24.36
N GLU A 122 19.11 -0.97 -25.06
CA GLU A 122 18.79 -1.37 -26.42
C GLU A 122 17.47 -2.14 -26.48
N GLY A 123 16.64 -1.81 -27.49
CA GLY A 123 15.34 -2.46 -27.69
C GLY A 123 14.21 -1.90 -26.82
N ASP A 124 14.47 -0.85 -26.03
CA ASP A 124 13.45 -0.08 -25.32
C ASP A 124 13.61 1.44 -25.59
N PRO A 125 12.91 1.97 -26.58
CA PRO A 125 13.05 3.38 -26.97
C PRO A 125 12.55 4.37 -25.91
N TYR A 126 11.68 3.94 -25.01
CA TYR A 126 11.16 4.79 -23.94
C TYR A 126 12.25 5.21 -22.97
N THR A 127 13.26 4.37 -22.76
CA THR A 127 14.38 4.68 -21.85
C THR A 127 15.34 5.75 -22.38
N ALA A 128 15.22 6.15 -23.67
CA ALA A 128 16.12 7.07 -24.35
C ALA A 128 15.52 8.47 -24.58
N GLN A 129 14.55 8.90 -23.78
CA GLN A 129 13.84 10.18 -23.97
C GLN A 129 14.58 11.42 -23.40
N GLY A 130 15.82 11.26 -22.95
CA GLY A 130 16.71 12.38 -22.58
C GLY A 130 16.12 13.29 -21.49
N ASP A 131 16.10 14.60 -21.75
CA ASP A 131 15.65 15.64 -20.80
C ASP A 131 14.15 15.55 -20.44
N ALA A 132 13.35 14.74 -21.12
CA ALA A 132 11.97 14.50 -20.74
C ALA A 132 11.86 13.55 -19.52
N LEU A 133 12.89 12.75 -19.27
CA LEU A 133 12.93 11.84 -18.11
C LEU A 133 13.17 12.66 -16.84
N LEU A 134 12.34 12.41 -15.80
CA LEU A 134 12.57 13.01 -14.51
C LEU A 134 13.93 12.54 -13.96
N PRO A 135 14.84 13.43 -13.54
CA PRO A 135 16.09 13.04 -12.90
C PRO A 135 15.88 12.14 -11.68
N SER A 136 16.85 11.30 -11.34
CA SER A 136 16.75 10.47 -10.12
C SER A 136 16.93 11.32 -8.88
N TYR A 137 15.91 11.34 -8.01
CA TYR A 137 15.92 12.08 -6.74
C TYR A 137 14.87 11.52 -5.77
N ASN A 138 14.89 12.00 -4.54
CA ASN A 138 13.79 11.77 -3.59
C ASN A 138 13.02 13.09 -3.39
N ALA A 139 11.73 13.10 -3.75
CA ALA A 139 10.86 14.24 -3.52
C ALA A 139 10.69 14.49 -2.01
N PHE A 140 10.57 15.76 -1.64
CA PHE A 140 10.53 16.24 -0.24
C PHE A 140 11.80 15.96 0.57
N SER A 141 12.92 15.63 -0.09
CA SER A 141 14.24 15.87 0.50
C SER A 141 14.46 17.37 0.66
N THR A 142 15.11 17.77 1.74
CA THR A 142 15.47 19.18 1.92
C THR A 142 16.70 19.60 1.10
N ASP A 143 16.82 20.89 0.79
CA ASP A 143 18.05 21.47 0.27
C ASP A 143 19.22 21.27 1.28
N GLY A 144 20.44 21.08 0.80
CA GLY A 144 21.60 20.94 1.69
C GLY A 144 22.92 20.86 0.95
N ASP A 145 24.00 21.22 1.63
CA ASP A 145 25.38 21.16 1.16
C ASP A 145 26.25 20.71 2.34
N VAL A 146 26.54 19.41 2.42
CA VAL A 146 27.17 18.76 3.58
C VAL A 146 28.30 17.84 3.19
N GLU A 147 29.38 17.82 3.97
CA GLU A 147 30.49 16.87 3.84
C GLU A 147 30.79 16.21 5.18
N ALA A 148 30.82 14.89 5.23
CA ALA A 148 31.10 14.13 6.44
C ALA A 148 31.58 12.71 6.15
N GLU A 149 32.02 12.03 7.23
CA GLU A 149 32.29 10.59 7.21
C GLU A 149 31.02 9.81 6.88
N LEU A 150 31.17 8.69 6.17
CA LEU A 150 30.09 7.81 5.75
C LEU A 150 29.94 6.63 6.72
N VAL A 151 28.67 6.26 7.01
CA VAL A 151 28.32 5.09 7.81
C VAL A 151 27.25 4.27 7.09
N PHE A 152 27.48 2.97 6.95
CA PHE A 152 26.49 2.03 6.41
C PHE A 152 25.52 1.59 7.53
N VAL A 153 24.23 1.78 7.30
CA VAL A 153 23.18 1.55 8.30
C VAL A 153 22.17 0.46 7.88
N ASN A 154 22.59 -0.51 7.05
CA ASN A 154 21.75 -1.58 6.53
C ASN A 154 20.48 -1.02 5.83
N TYR A 155 19.27 -1.32 6.32
CA TYR A 155 18.02 -0.76 5.84
C TYR A 155 17.63 0.56 6.54
N GLY A 156 18.37 0.99 7.56
CA GLY A 156 18.09 2.22 8.31
C GLY A 156 16.76 2.17 9.08
N VAL A 157 16.41 1.02 9.60
CA VAL A 157 15.23 0.80 10.45
C VAL A 157 15.61 0.82 11.94
N PRO A 158 14.65 0.92 12.89
CA PRO A 158 14.95 1.05 14.31
C PRO A 158 15.93 0.01 14.87
N ASP A 159 15.79 -1.24 14.46
CA ASP A 159 16.65 -2.34 14.94
C ASP A 159 18.08 -2.25 14.40
N ASP A 160 18.28 -1.68 13.22
CA ASP A 160 19.63 -1.43 12.68
C ASP A 160 20.37 -0.41 13.55
N TYR A 161 19.72 0.64 13.99
CA TYR A 161 20.32 1.63 14.89
C TYR A 161 20.60 1.08 16.29
N LYS A 162 19.74 0.19 16.82
CA LYS A 162 20.02 -0.55 18.05
C LYS A 162 21.28 -1.43 17.91
N GLU A 163 21.47 -2.04 16.74
CA GLU A 163 22.65 -2.85 16.47
C GLU A 163 23.92 -2.01 16.37
N LEU A 164 23.86 -0.82 15.73
CA LEU A 164 24.98 0.14 15.72
C LEU A 164 25.34 0.60 17.14
N GLU A 165 24.37 0.88 17.98
CA GLU A 165 24.60 1.24 19.39
C GLU A 165 25.36 0.14 20.16
N LYS A 166 24.97 -1.15 19.97
CA LYS A 166 25.68 -2.30 20.56
C LYS A 166 27.13 -2.40 20.08
N MET A 167 27.41 -1.98 18.84
CA MET A 167 28.75 -1.96 18.27
C MET A 167 29.56 -0.73 18.68
N GLY A 168 28.95 0.25 19.37
CA GLY A 168 29.59 1.51 19.75
C GLY A 168 29.76 2.48 18.58
N ILE A 169 28.91 2.38 17.55
CA ILE A 169 28.96 3.22 16.36
C ILE A 169 27.86 4.29 16.45
N ASP A 170 28.25 5.56 16.34
CA ASP A 170 27.37 6.73 16.34
C ASP A 170 27.32 7.36 14.95
N VAL A 171 26.13 7.76 14.51
CA VAL A 171 25.90 8.43 13.23
C VAL A 171 25.80 9.96 13.34
N LYS A 172 25.89 10.51 14.55
CA LYS A 172 25.78 11.94 14.79
C LYS A 172 26.85 12.73 14.02
N GLY A 173 26.39 13.72 13.23
CA GLY A 173 27.24 14.56 12.38
C GLY A 173 27.81 13.82 11.17
N LYS A 174 27.32 12.62 10.82
CA LYS A 174 27.79 11.83 9.70
C LYS A 174 26.72 11.76 8.59
N ILE A 175 27.12 11.29 7.41
CA ILE A 175 26.20 10.92 6.34
C ILE A 175 25.98 9.41 6.44
N VAL A 176 24.73 8.96 6.34
CA VAL A 176 24.42 7.54 6.33
C VAL A 176 24.12 7.05 4.91
N ILE A 177 24.48 5.79 4.63
CA ILE A 177 24.06 5.07 3.43
C ILE A 177 23.22 3.87 3.82
N ALA A 178 22.00 3.78 3.28
CA ALA A 178 21.02 2.74 3.56
C ALA A 178 20.59 2.02 2.28
N LYS A 179 20.19 0.76 2.42
CA LYS A 179 19.51 0.02 1.34
C LYS A 179 18.04 0.45 1.25
N TYR A 180 17.46 0.40 0.06
CA TYR A 180 16.01 0.36 -0.10
C TYR A 180 15.43 -0.90 0.58
N TYR A 181 14.11 -0.99 0.70
CA TYR A 181 13.39 -2.06 1.42
C TYR A 181 13.53 -2.00 2.96
N GLY A 182 12.99 -2.97 3.64
CA GLY A 182 12.94 -3.04 5.12
C GLY A 182 11.92 -2.10 5.77
N SER A 183 11.58 -0.98 5.12
CA SER A 183 10.56 0.01 5.53
C SER A 183 10.21 0.93 4.37
N TRP A 184 9.21 1.79 4.56
CA TRP A 184 9.01 2.99 3.74
C TRP A 184 10.31 3.79 3.62
N ARG A 185 10.62 4.28 2.41
CA ARG A 185 11.91 4.98 2.17
C ARG A 185 12.10 6.24 3.02
N GLY A 186 11.00 6.94 3.36
CA GLY A 186 11.04 8.14 4.21
C GLY A 186 11.42 7.88 5.67
N ILE A 187 11.28 6.64 6.17
CA ILE A 187 11.71 6.26 7.52
C ILE A 187 13.24 6.35 7.67
N LYS A 188 13.98 6.07 6.59
CA LYS A 188 15.45 6.06 6.61
C LYS A 188 16.03 7.44 6.96
N PRO A 189 15.70 8.54 6.26
CA PRO A 189 16.15 9.87 6.64
C PRO A 189 15.51 10.39 7.93
N LYS A 190 14.27 10.00 8.25
CA LYS A 190 13.62 10.35 9.53
C LYS A 190 14.45 9.85 10.70
N LEU A 191 14.72 8.55 10.77
CA LEU A 191 15.52 7.95 11.83
C LEU A 191 16.96 8.45 11.83
N ALA A 192 17.58 8.61 10.65
CA ALA A 192 18.92 9.15 10.54
C ALA A 192 19.00 10.55 11.17
N ALA A 193 18.04 11.44 10.86
CA ALA A 193 17.98 12.77 11.44
C ALA A 193 17.72 12.74 12.95
N GLU A 194 16.81 11.89 13.44
CA GLU A 194 16.56 11.70 14.89
C GLU A 194 17.81 11.23 15.65
N LYS A 195 18.68 10.42 14.99
CA LYS A 195 19.98 9.98 15.52
C LYS A 195 21.11 10.99 15.25
N GLY A 196 20.80 12.16 14.68
CA GLY A 196 21.74 13.26 14.48
C GLY A 196 22.63 13.19 13.24
N ALA A 197 22.31 12.31 12.28
CA ALA A 197 22.97 12.32 10.97
C ALA A 197 22.63 13.63 10.21
N ILE A 198 23.51 14.06 9.29
CA ILE A 198 23.36 15.30 8.53
C ILE A 198 23.08 15.09 7.04
N GLY A 199 23.01 13.84 6.58
CA GLY A 199 22.65 13.47 5.22
C GLY A 199 22.35 11.98 5.13
N CYS A 200 21.55 11.59 4.12
CA CYS A 200 21.16 10.21 3.88
C CYS A 200 21.28 9.87 2.39
N ILE A 201 21.91 8.75 2.09
CA ILE A 201 22.00 8.18 0.75
C ILE A 201 21.22 6.86 0.77
N ILE A 202 20.39 6.62 -0.25
CA ILE A 202 19.61 5.38 -0.34
C ILE A 202 19.98 4.69 -1.66
N TYR A 203 20.26 3.38 -1.64
CA TYR A 203 20.57 2.63 -2.86
C TYR A 203 19.80 1.30 -2.93
N SER A 204 19.52 0.85 -4.17
CA SER A 204 18.99 -0.50 -4.40
C SER A 204 20.15 -1.50 -4.36
N ASP A 205 20.13 -2.43 -3.39
CA ASP A 205 21.12 -3.49 -3.36
C ASP A 205 20.76 -4.59 -4.36
N PRO A 206 21.71 -5.13 -5.16
CA PRO A 206 21.40 -6.17 -6.15
C PRO A 206 20.92 -7.49 -5.57
N LYS A 207 21.03 -7.69 -4.25
CA LYS A 207 20.42 -8.83 -3.53
C LYS A 207 18.89 -8.73 -3.48
N ASP A 208 18.36 -7.51 -3.45
CA ASP A 208 16.93 -7.28 -3.25
C ASP A 208 16.16 -7.25 -4.59
N ASP A 209 16.66 -6.54 -5.60
CA ASP A 209 15.97 -6.35 -6.88
C ASP A 209 16.89 -6.36 -8.13
N GLY A 210 18.13 -6.81 -7.99
CA GLY A 210 19.14 -6.85 -9.05
C GLY A 210 19.59 -8.26 -9.46
N TYR A 211 20.83 -8.37 -9.94
CA TYR A 211 21.38 -9.59 -10.54
C TYR A 211 21.43 -10.82 -9.63
N VAL A 212 21.32 -10.68 -8.34
CA VAL A 212 21.25 -11.83 -7.40
C VAL A 212 19.89 -12.54 -7.52
N ARG A 213 18.86 -11.81 -7.96
CA ARG A 213 17.51 -12.34 -8.15
C ARG A 213 17.32 -13.00 -9.51
N GLY A 214 18.06 -12.54 -10.52
CA GLY A 214 17.96 -13.07 -11.89
C GLY A 214 18.61 -12.14 -12.92
N ASP A 215 18.40 -12.46 -14.20
CA ASP A 215 18.89 -11.64 -15.30
C ASP A 215 18.34 -10.21 -15.22
N VAL A 216 19.22 -9.24 -15.41
CA VAL A 216 18.87 -7.82 -15.37
C VAL A 216 18.37 -7.29 -16.71
N TYR A 217 17.61 -6.21 -16.67
CA TYR A 217 17.06 -5.55 -17.86
C TYR A 217 18.19 -5.03 -18.78
N PRO A 218 18.10 -5.24 -20.12
CA PRO A 218 16.94 -5.72 -20.88
C PRO A 218 16.88 -7.25 -21.07
N LYS A 219 17.85 -8.05 -20.59
CA LYS A 219 17.85 -9.50 -20.76
C LYS A 219 16.76 -10.17 -19.90
N GLY A 220 16.60 -9.76 -18.67
CA GLY A 220 15.58 -10.17 -17.72
C GLY A 220 14.88 -9.00 -17.08
N ALA A 221 14.08 -9.25 -16.05
CA ALA A 221 13.21 -8.24 -15.44
C ALA A 221 13.88 -7.39 -14.35
N PHE A 222 15.04 -7.84 -13.81
CA PHE A 222 15.61 -7.22 -12.62
C PHE A 222 16.42 -5.96 -12.94
N LYS A 223 16.64 -5.15 -11.92
CA LYS A 223 17.31 -3.84 -12.01
C LYS A 223 18.77 -4.00 -12.50
N ASN A 224 19.10 -3.28 -13.55
CA ASN A 224 20.48 -3.21 -14.01
C ASN A 224 21.32 -2.26 -13.13
N ARG A 225 22.63 -2.24 -13.37
CA ARG A 225 23.62 -1.54 -12.53
C ARG A 225 23.41 -0.03 -12.39
N THR A 226 22.76 0.61 -13.36
CA THR A 226 22.52 2.06 -13.39
C THR A 226 21.10 2.45 -12.99
N GLY A 227 20.22 1.47 -12.75
CA GLY A 227 18.84 1.73 -12.37
C GLY A 227 18.76 2.39 -10.99
N VAL A 228 17.98 3.48 -10.91
CA VAL A 228 17.74 4.23 -9.67
C VAL A 228 16.26 4.30 -9.41
N GLN A 229 15.85 3.86 -8.22
CA GLN A 229 14.49 4.04 -7.72
C GLN A 229 14.29 5.49 -7.28
N ARG A 230 13.35 6.20 -7.89
CA ARG A 230 12.87 7.51 -7.43
C ARG A 230 11.93 7.32 -6.26
N GLY A 231 11.33 8.40 -5.80
CA GLY A 231 10.24 8.32 -4.82
C GLY A 231 10.28 9.43 -3.79
N SER A 232 9.17 9.65 -3.12
CA SER A 232 9.06 10.59 -2.02
C SER A 232 9.73 10.06 -0.74
N VAL A 233 10.29 10.95 0.05
CA VAL A 233 10.80 10.68 1.41
C VAL A 233 10.11 11.52 2.47
N MET A 234 8.94 12.10 2.12
CA MET A 234 8.14 12.82 3.12
C MET A 234 7.77 11.90 4.30
N ASP A 235 7.56 12.48 5.45
CA ASP A 235 7.07 11.73 6.63
C ASP A 235 5.56 11.45 6.51
N MET A 236 5.20 10.63 5.52
CA MET A 236 3.82 10.25 5.20
C MET A 236 3.11 9.54 6.38
N PRO A 237 3.78 8.77 7.26
CA PRO A 237 3.16 8.27 8.48
C PRO A 237 2.69 9.34 9.46
N LEU A 238 3.11 10.60 9.31
CA LEU A 238 2.61 11.71 10.07
C LEU A 238 1.29 12.23 9.48
N TYR A 239 1.26 12.51 8.19
CA TYR A 239 0.08 12.70 7.33
C TYR A 239 0.48 12.63 5.86
N PRO A 240 -0.38 12.07 4.96
CA PRO A 240 -0.24 12.14 3.50
C PRO A 240 -0.80 13.47 2.98
N GLY A 241 -0.81 13.67 1.66
CA GLY A 241 -1.33 14.87 1.02
C GLY A 241 -0.31 15.98 0.89
N ASP A 242 -0.75 17.16 0.49
CA ASP A 242 0.13 18.31 0.29
C ASP A 242 0.76 18.77 1.60
N VAL A 243 2.08 18.87 1.60
CA VAL A 243 2.86 19.21 2.81
C VAL A 243 2.54 20.59 3.39
N LEU A 244 1.86 21.47 2.63
CA LEU A 244 1.51 22.81 3.04
C LEU A 244 0.04 22.99 3.48
N THR A 245 -0.82 21.99 3.27
CA THR A 245 -2.26 22.04 3.57
C THR A 245 -2.75 20.87 4.42
N PRO A 246 -2.10 20.53 5.56
CA PRO A 246 -2.47 19.34 6.33
C PRO A 246 -3.92 19.39 6.84
N GLY A 247 -4.74 18.41 6.44
CA GLY A 247 -6.11 18.23 6.92
C GLY A 247 -7.18 19.04 6.18
N TYR A 248 -6.85 19.69 5.05
CA TYR A 248 -7.81 20.40 4.20
C TYR A 248 -7.29 20.53 2.76
N GLY A 249 -8.20 20.50 1.78
CA GLY A 249 -7.86 20.46 0.37
C GLY A 249 -7.00 21.64 -0.12
N ALA A 250 -5.94 21.34 -0.88
CA ALA A 250 -5.01 22.30 -1.51
C ALA A 250 -5.66 23.05 -2.67
N THR A 251 -6.84 23.63 -2.48
CA THR A 251 -7.54 24.43 -3.47
C THR A 251 -6.72 25.69 -3.84
N LYS A 252 -7.10 26.35 -4.94
CA LYS A 252 -6.38 27.54 -5.41
C LYS A 252 -6.22 28.60 -4.32
N ASP A 253 -7.22 28.78 -3.49
CA ASP A 253 -7.29 29.83 -2.46
C ASP A 253 -6.99 29.30 -1.03
N ALA A 254 -6.52 28.06 -0.91
CA ALA A 254 -6.19 27.44 0.35
C ALA A 254 -5.08 28.21 1.09
N LYS A 255 -5.23 28.35 2.41
CA LYS A 255 -4.16 28.88 3.25
C LYS A 255 -3.06 27.83 3.38
N ARG A 256 -1.82 28.20 3.13
CA ARG A 256 -0.67 27.30 3.15
C ARG A 256 0.28 27.60 4.28
N LEU A 257 0.89 26.56 4.83
CA LEU A 257 2.03 26.69 5.73
C LEU A 257 3.23 27.30 4.98
N ASP A 258 4.12 27.99 5.71
CA ASP A 258 5.45 28.22 5.18
C ASP A 258 6.20 26.89 5.07
N ARG A 259 6.98 26.68 4.00
CA ARG A 259 7.75 25.44 3.79
C ARG A 259 8.59 25.01 5.00
N LYS A 260 9.21 25.97 5.70
CA LYS A 260 10.01 25.71 6.91
C LYS A 260 9.21 25.11 8.09
N ASP A 261 7.90 25.32 8.07
CA ASP A 261 6.98 24.87 9.12
C ASP A 261 6.25 23.58 8.73
N ALA A 262 6.46 23.08 7.50
CA ALA A 262 5.92 21.80 7.02
C ALA A 262 6.63 20.62 7.71
N PRO A 263 5.96 19.87 8.61
CA PRO A 263 6.62 18.86 9.43
C PRO A 263 7.01 17.60 8.65
N THR A 264 6.36 17.31 7.53
CA THR A 264 6.58 16.11 6.72
C THR A 264 7.75 16.21 5.75
N ILE A 265 8.29 17.42 5.50
CA ILE A 265 9.54 17.58 4.73
C ILE A 265 10.72 17.09 5.58
N THR A 266 11.64 16.31 4.98
CA THR A 266 12.80 15.76 5.70
C THR A 266 13.69 16.85 6.30
N LYS A 267 14.37 16.51 7.38
CA LYS A 267 15.25 17.45 8.10
C LYS A 267 16.71 17.45 7.60
N ILE A 268 17.06 16.48 6.77
CA ILE A 268 18.39 16.30 6.18
C ILE A 268 18.27 16.02 4.68
N PRO A 269 19.29 16.38 3.85
CA PRO A 269 19.29 16.06 2.42
C PRO A 269 19.35 14.54 2.20
N VAL A 270 18.56 14.07 1.21
CA VAL A 270 18.40 12.64 0.86
C VAL A 270 18.55 12.45 -0.63
N LEU A 271 19.38 11.50 -1.06
CA LEU A 271 19.60 11.20 -2.46
C LEU A 271 19.56 9.69 -2.75
N PRO A 272 18.75 9.24 -3.73
CA PRO A 272 18.79 7.88 -4.20
C PRO A 272 19.89 7.71 -5.25
N ILE A 273 20.60 6.56 -5.20
CA ILE A 273 21.65 6.22 -6.16
C ILE A 273 21.52 4.78 -6.66
N SER A 274 22.16 4.51 -7.79
CA SER A 274 22.32 3.17 -8.34
C SER A 274 23.30 2.34 -7.50
N TYR A 275 23.27 1.00 -7.66
CA TYR A 275 24.32 0.18 -7.04
C TYR A 275 25.69 0.31 -7.73
N GLU A 276 25.74 0.83 -8.97
CA GLU A 276 26.99 1.24 -9.61
C GLU A 276 27.65 2.39 -8.86
N ASP A 277 26.87 3.42 -8.48
CA ASP A 277 27.38 4.56 -7.71
C ASP A 277 27.61 4.22 -6.24
N ALA A 278 26.83 3.28 -5.66
CA ALA A 278 26.97 2.87 -4.27
C ALA A 278 28.23 2.05 -4.02
N GLN A 279 28.66 1.22 -4.98
CA GLN A 279 29.78 0.31 -4.80
C GLN A 279 31.08 1.02 -4.39
N PRO A 280 31.57 2.09 -5.09
CA PRO A 280 32.79 2.81 -4.68
C PRO A 280 32.69 3.45 -3.29
N LEU A 281 31.51 3.90 -2.88
CA LEU A 281 31.27 4.47 -1.56
C LEU A 281 31.38 3.40 -0.46
N LEU A 282 30.78 2.23 -0.68
CA LEU A 282 30.81 1.10 0.26
C LEU A 282 32.18 0.44 0.32
N GLU A 283 32.92 0.36 -0.80
CA GLU A 283 34.32 -0.13 -0.85
C GLU A 283 35.28 0.77 -0.06
N ALA A 284 35.00 2.07 0.03
CA ALA A 284 35.79 3.02 0.77
C ALA A 284 35.59 2.94 2.30
N LEU A 285 34.53 2.26 2.76
CA LEU A 285 34.30 2.06 4.18
C LEU A 285 35.34 1.13 4.80
N ALA A 286 35.66 1.37 6.06
CA ALA A 286 36.53 0.55 6.86
C ALA A 286 35.91 0.27 8.25
N GLY A 287 36.73 -0.19 9.21
CA GLY A 287 36.23 -0.51 10.54
C GLY A 287 35.60 -1.90 10.63
N LYS A 288 34.57 -2.05 11.43
CA LYS A 288 33.93 -3.35 11.64
C LYS A 288 33.30 -3.89 10.36
N VAL A 289 33.49 -5.18 10.11
CA VAL A 289 32.76 -5.92 9.07
C VAL A 289 31.30 -6.00 9.47
N ALA A 290 30.41 -5.72 8.51
CA ALA A 290 28.97 -5.77 8.74
C ALA A 290 28.52 -7.20 9.11
N PRO A 291 27.50 -7.35 9.99
CA PRO A 291 26.88 -8.63 10.27
C PRO A 291 26.45 -9.35 8.98
N GLU A 292 26.42 -10.67 9.00
CA GLU A 292 26.05 -11.46 7.82
C GLU A 292 24.67 -11.08 7.29
N SER A 293 23.72 -10.82 8.18
CA SER A 293 22.36 -10.38 7.83
C SER A 293 22.30 -9.00 7.10
N TRP A 294 23.33 -8.18 7.25
CA TRP A 294 23.41 -6.87 6.61
C TRP A 294 24.05 -6.91 5.23
N ARG A 295 24.78 -7.99 4.91
CA ARG A 295 25.51 -8.10 3.65
C ARG A 295 24.55 -8.18 2.47
N GLY A 296 24.82 -7.36 1.47
CA GLY A 296 24.08 -7.31 0.21
C GLY A 296 24.66 -8.24 -0.86
N GLY A 297 24.40 -7.89 -2.12
CA GLY A 297 24.83 -8.65 -3.30
C GLY A 297 26.05 -8.07 -4.03
N LEU A 298 26.62 -6.94 -3.59
CA LEU A 298 27.83 -6.39 -4.24
C LEU A 298 29.04 -7.27 -3.96
N PRO A 299 30.02 -7.38 -4.90
CA PRO A 299 31.20 -8.22 -4.77
C PRO A 299 32.28 -7.55 -3.89
N ILE A 300 31.92 -7.13 -2.69
CA ILE A 300 32.76 -6.39 -1.74
C ILE A 300 32.69 -7.02 -0.35
N THR A 301 33.64 -6.67 0.54
CA THR A 301 33.48 -6.85 1.96
C THR A 301 32.71 -5.65 2.51
N TYR A 302 31.50 -5.88 3.05
CA TYR A 302 30.72 -4.82 3.65
C TYR A 302 31.30 -4.42 5.01
N HIS A 303 31.75 -3.17 5.12
CA HIS A 303 32.16 -2.54 6.36
C HIS A 303 31.13 -1.53 6.81
N ILE A 304 31.03 -1.30 8.12
CA ILE A 304 30.03 -0.35 8.67
C ILE A 304 30.57 1.08 8.61
N GLY A 305 31.89 1.27 8.79
CA GLY A 305 32.45 2.60 9.04
C GLY A 305 32.33 2.99 10.54
N PRO A 306 32.45 4.28 10.90
CA PRO A 306 33.14 5.25 10.06
C PRO A 306 34.57 4.83 9.77
N GLY A 307 35.12 5.34 8.70
CA GLY A 307 36.49 5.05 8.27
C GLY A 307 37.07 6.23 7.51
N PRO A 308 38.02 6.03 6.60
CA PRO A 308 38.55 7.13 5.80
C PRO A 308 37.53 7.70 4.80
N ALA A 309 36.37 7.02 4.58
CA ALA A 309 35.36 7.43 3.61
C ALA A 309 34.71 8.74 4.05
N LYS A 310 34.89 9.80 3.25
CA LYS A 310 34.18 11.07 3.37
C LYS A 310 33.40 11.34 2.10
N VAL A 311 32.18 11.85 2.26
CA VAL A 311 31.25 12.10 1.17
C VAL A 311 30.76 13.54 1.24
N HIS A 312 30.74 14.22 0.10
CA HIS A 312 30.10 15.50 -0.12
C HIS A 312 28.76 15.27 -0.82
N LEU A 313 27.70 15.77 -0.22
CA LEU A 313 26.31 15.70 -0.73
C LEU A 313 25.76 17.10 -0.84
N LYS A 314 25.41 17.53 -2.08
CA LYS A 314 24.76 18.83 -2.33
C LYS A 314 23.47 18.64 -3.13
N LEU A 315 22.38 19.16 -2.60
CA LEU A 315 21.06 19.15 -3.20
C LEU A 315 20.43 20.53 -3.18
N GLU A 316 19.82 20.92 -4.28
CA GLU A 316 18.99 22.12 -4.42
C GLU A 316 17.75 21.75 -5.22
N PHE A 317 16.57 22.21 -4.78
CA PHE A 317 15.29 21.97 -5.43
C PHE A 317 14.62 23.26 -5.86
N ASP A 318 13.85 23.18 -6.92
CA ASP A 318 12.88 24.20 -7.30
C ASP A 318 11.53 23.87 -6.64
N TRP A 319 11.15 24.68 -5.66
CA TRP A 319 9.97 24.47 -4.84
C TRP A 319 8.80 25.28 -5.38
N GLN A 320 8.00 24.68 -6.26
CA GLN A 320 6.87 25.37 -6.90
C GLN A 320 5.55 24.63 -6.66
N LEU A 321 4.46 25.39 -6.64
CA LEU A 321 3.14 24.81 -6.73
C LEU A 321 2.91 24.31 -8.15
N GLN A 322 2.40 23.08 -8.26
CA GLN A 322 2.02 22.44 -9.51
C GLN A 322 0.55 22.02 -9.46
N PRO A 323 -0.17 22.07 -10.58
CA PRO A 323 -1.53 21.56 -10.63
C PRO A 323 -1.53 20.03 -10.65
N ALA A 324 -2.35 19.43 -9.79
CA ALA A 324 -2.77 18.04 -9.83
C ALA A 324 -4.18 17.96 -10.43
N TYR A 325 -4.44 16.99 -11.31
CA TYR A 325 -5.66 16.89 -12.12
C TYR A 325 -6.42 15.57 -11.82
N ASP A 326 -7.30 15.58 -10.85
CA ASP A 326 -8.12 14.42 -10.51
C ASP A 326 -9.33 14.31 -11.43
N VAL A 327 -9.50 13.16 -12.10
CA VAL A 327 -10.64 12.93 -12.99
C VAL A 327 -11.72 12.17 -12.24
N ILE A 328 -12.85 12.80 -12.01
CA ILE A 328 -14.00 12.23 -11.30
C ILE A 328 -15.14 11.97 -12.28
N ALA A 329 -15.63 10.73 -12.37
CA ALA A 329 -16.65 10.30 -13.33
C ALA A 329 -17.78 9.53 -12.63
N LYS A 330 -18.99 10.10 -12.63
CA LYS A 330 -20.17 9.55 -11.93
C LYS A 330 -21.13 8.89 -12.93
N LEU A 331 -21.45 7.61 -12.68
CA LEU A 331 -22.54 6.89 -13.33
C LEU A 331 -23.70 6.83 -12.36
N LYS A 332 -24.73 7.64 -12.58
CA LYS A 332 -25.86 7.79 -11.68
C LYS A 332 -26.63 6.48 -11.49
N GLY A 333 -26.83 6.11 -10.24
CA GLY A 333 -27.64 4.96 -9.85
C GLY A 333 -29.12 5.09 -10.20
N THR A 334 -29.73 3.98 -10.57
CA THR A 334 -31.13 3.93 -11.00
C THR A 334 -32.14 3.95 -9.84
N THR A 335 -31.73 3.48 -8.66
CA THR A 335 -32.61 3.31 -7.48
C THR A 335 -32.12 4.13 -6.30
N TYR A 336 -30.79 4.10 -6.03
CA TYR A 336 -30.18 4.77 -4.88
C TYR A 336 -29.08 5.75 -5.35
N PRO A 337 -29.44 6.84 -6.05
CA PRO A 337 -28.48 7.76 -6.65
C PRO A 337 -27.61 8.50 -5.63
N GLU A 338 -28.06 8.55 -4.37
CA GLU A 338 -27.33 9.20 -3.27
C GLU A 338 -26.35 8.26 -2.53
N GLU A 339 -26.30 6.98 -2.88
CA GLU A 339 -25.36 6.01 -2.32
C GLU A 339 -24.26 5.73 -3.35
N TRP A 340 -22.99 5.97 -2.96
CA TRP A 340 -21.87 5.95 -3.90
C TRP A 340 -20.93 4.77 -3.64
N ILE A 341 -20.73 3.97 -4.66
CA ILE A 341 -19.63 2.99 -4.72
C ILE A 341 -18.48 3.68 -5.46
N MET A 342 -17.38 3.89 -4.76
CA MET A 342 -16.24 4.60 -5.29
C MET A 342 -15.15 3.63 -5.76
N ARG A 343 -14.51 3.93 -6.88
CA ARG A 343 -13.54 3.11 -7.55
C ARG A 343 -12.37 3.98 -8.00
N GLY A 344 -11.15 3.74 -7.50
CA GLY A 344 -10.02 4.61 -7.79
C GLY A 344 -8.74 3.88 -8.21
N ASN A 345 -7.91 4.63 -8.91
CA ASN A 345 -6.52 4.31 -9.28
C ASN A 345 -5.82 5.63 -9.60
N HIS A 346 -4.52 5.73 -9.35
CA HIS A 346 -3.80 6.94 -9.81
C HIS A 346 -3.34 6.85 -11.26
N HIS A 347 -2.93 7.98 -11.82
CA HIS A 347 -2.53 8.07 -13.22
C HIS A 347 -1.25 8.87 -13.43
N ASP A 348 -0.68 9.50 -12.39
CA ASP A 348 0.67 10.04 -12.43
C ASP A 348 1.69 8.92 -12.21
N ALA A 349 2.94 9.17 -12.58
CA ALA A 349 4.03 8.22 -12.39
C ALA A 349 5.35 8.97 -12.23
N TRP A 350 6.37 8.33 -11.63
CA TRP A 350 7.70 8.96 -11.59
C TRP A 350 8.32 9.14 -12.97
N VAL A 351 8.03 8.26 -13.91
CA VAL A 351 8.50 8.36 -15.30
C VAL A 351 7.40 7.92 -16.26
N HIS A 352 7.48 6.68 -16.78
CA HIS A 352 6.50 6.13 -17.73
C HIS A 352 5.36 5.36 -17.05
N GLY A 353 5.65 4.73 -15.92
CA GLY A 353 4.65 4.12 -15.07
C GLY A 353 3.80 3.05 -15.73
N ALA A 354 4.36 2.22 -16.60
CA ALA A 354 3.58 1.20 -17.29
C ALA A 354 3.03 0.13 -16.35
N ALA A 355 3.85 -0.30 -15.37
CA ALA A 355 3.40 -1.17 -14.29
C ALA A 355 2.71 -0.37 -13.19
N ASP A 356 3.35 0.68 -12.73
CA ASP A 356 2.92 1.54 -11.63
C ASP A 356 2.70 2.99 -12.14
N PRO A 357 1.43 3.43 -12.35
CA PRO A 357 0.15 2.75 -12.04
C PRO A 357 -0.68 2.38 -13.27
N VAL A 358 -0.18 2.59 -14.50
CA VAL A 358 -1.01 2.53 -15.72
C VAL A 358 -1.65 1.14 -15.90
N SER A 359 -1.02 0.07 -15.41
CA SER A 359 -1.57 -1.29 -15.52
C SER A 359 -2.91 -1.45 -14.80
N GLY A 360 -3.04 -0.91 -13.59
CA GLY A 360 -4.31 -0.86 -12.86
C GLY A 360 -5.28 0.18 -13.44
N MET A 361 -4.76 1.34 -13.89
CA MET A 361 -5.59 2.40 -14.47
C MET A 361 -6.31 1.94 -15.74
N VAL A 362 -5.64 1.19 -16.64
CA VAL A 362 -6.30 0.69 -17.85
C VAL A 362 -7.32 -0.41 -17.55
N ALA A 363 -7.12 -1.19 -16.48
CA ALA A 363 -8.11 -2.14 -16.00
C ALA A 363 -9.36 -1.42 -15.45
N LEU A 364 -9.18 -0.36 -14.63
CA LEU A 364 -10.26 0.49 -14.15
C LEU A 364 -11.03 1.14 -15.31
N MET A 365 -10.34 1.68 -16.30
CA MET A 365 -10.99 2.29 -17.47
C MET A 365 -11.79 1.29 -18.28
N GLU A 366 -11.31 0.06 -18.44
CA GLU A 366 -12.03 -0.98 -19.19
C GLU A 366 -13.25 -1.47 -18.41
N GLU A 367 -13.15 -1.61 -17.09
CA GLU A 367 -14.27 -1.82 -16.17
C GLU A 367 -15.34 -0.72 -16.38
N ALA A 368 -14.92 0.55 -16.33
CA ALA A 368 -15.83 1.68 -16.50
C ALA A 368 -16.48 1.72 -17.89
N ARG A 369 -15.75 1.36 -18.94
CA ARG A 369 -16.31 1.25 -20.30
C ARG A 369 -17.41 0.19 -20.36
N ALA A 370 -17.15 -0.99 -19.84
CA ALA A 370 -18.10 -2.10 -19.80
C ALA A 370 -19.34 -1.73 -18.98
N MET A 371 -19.16 -1.09 -17.82
CA MET A 371 -20.27 -0.60 -16.96
C MET A 371 -21.12 0.45 -17.69
N GLY A 372 -20.49 1.39 -18.40
CA GLY A 372 -21.19 2.38 -19.22
C GLY A 372 -22.01 1.76 -20.35
N GLU A 373 -21.52 0.67 -20.97
CA GLU A 373 -22.28 -0.09 -21.97
C GLU A 373 -23.51 -0.80 -21.36
N LEU A 374 -23.35 -1.40 -20.18
CA LEU A 374 -24.48 -1.98 -19.45
C LEU A 374 -25.55 -0.94 -19.16
N ALA A 375 -25.16 0.25 -18.68
CA ALA A 375 -26.08 1.34 -18.40
C ALA A 375 -26.81 1.82 -19.66
N LYS A 376 -26.13 1.97 -20.80
CA LYS A 376 -26.74 2.31 -22.09
C LYS A 376 -27.72 1.24 -22.58
N ALA A 377 -27.51 -0.01 -22.20
CA ALA A 377 -28.44 -1.12 -22.48
C ALA A 377 -29.60 -1.23 -21.48
N GLY A 378 -29.76 -0.26 -20.56
CA GLY A 378 -30.81 -0.26 -19.54
C GLY A 378 -30.53 -1.16 -18.34
N LYS A 379 -29.29 -1.62 -18.19
CA LYS A 379 -28.82 -2.48 -17.09
C LYS A 379 -27.81 -1.71 -16.20
N GLY A 380 -28.09 -0.43 -15.91
CA GLY A 380 -27.26 0.40 -15.04
C GLY A 380 -27.34 -0.03 -13.58
N PRO A 381 -26.34 0.34 -12.74
CA PRO A 381 -26.27 -0.01 -11.34
C PRO A 381 -27.42 0.63 -10.53
N LYS A 382 -27.83 0.01 -9.43
CA LYS A 382 -28.84 0.58 -8.53
C LYS A 382 -28.28 1.78 -7.76
N ARG A 383 -27.03 1.69 -7.26
CA ARG A 383 -26.28 2.77 -6.59
C ARG A 383 -25.40 3.50 -7.60
N THR A 384 -25.09 4.75 -7.33
CA THR A 384 -24.14 5.53 -8.15
C THR A 384 -22.74 4.92 -8.05
N VAL A 385 -22.08 4.72 -9.19
CA VAL A 385 -20.65 4.33 -9.24
C VAL A 385 -19.83 5.56 -9.60
N VAL A 386 -18.80 5.85 -8.81
CA VAL A 386 -17.91 7.00 -8.99
C VAL A 386 -16.51 6.48 -9.28
N TYR A 387 -16.06 6.62 -10.53
CA TYR A 387 -14.68 6.32 -10.92
C TYR A 387 -13.81 7.55 -10.71
N CYS A 388 -12.66 7.34 -10.08
CA CYS A 388 -11.69 8.36 -9.73
C CYS A 388 -10.33 8.00 -10.33
N ALA A 389 -9.74 8.88 -11.15
CA ALA A 389 -8.37 8.77 -11.60
C ALA A 389 -7.58 9.88 -10.90
N TRP A 390 -6.75 9.49 -9.93
CA TRP A 390 -6.01 10.40 -9.06
C TRP A 390 -4.71 10.85 -9.69
N ASP A 391 -4.36 12.13 -9.55
CA ASP A 391 -3.06 12.68 -9.89
C ASP A 391 -2.22 12.88 -8.62
N ALA A 392 -0.92 12.96 -8.76
CA ALA A 392 0.00 13.22 -7.64
C ALA A 392 -0.08 12.22 -6.47
N GLU A 393 -0.34 10.94 -6.74
CA GLU A 393 -0.22 9.88 -5.76
C GLU A 393 1.24 9.71 -5.35
N GLU A 394 2.13 9.58 -6.34
CA GLU A 394 3.54 9.25 -6.21
C GLU A 394 4.33 10.14 -5.22
N PRO A 395 4.11 11.45 -5.16
CA PRO A 395 4.79 12.28 -4.17
C PRO A 395 4.24 12.14 -2.74
N GLY A 396 3.06 11.56 -2.53
CA GLY A 396 2.52 11.39 -1.18
C GLY A 396 1.01 11.24 -1.08
N LEU A 397 0.38 10.49 -1.98
CA LEU A 397 -1.07 10.26 -2.05
C LEU A 397 -1.86 11.59 -2.14
N ILE A 398 -1.30 12.58 -2.87
CA ILE A 398 -1.75 13.96 -2.73
C ILE A 398 -3.13 14.14 -3.33
N GLY A 399 -3.37 13.78 -4.59
CA GLY A 399 -4.66 14.04 -5.25
C GLY A 399 -5.84 13.45 -4.49
N SER A 400 -5.77 12.17 -4.15
CA SER A 400 -6.83 11.50 -3.39
C SER A 400 -7.02 12.09 -2.00
N THR A 401 -5.93 12.48 -1.31
CA THR A 401 -6.01 13.07 0.02
C THR A 401 -6.68 14.44 -0.02
N GLU A 402 -6.21 15.33 -0.91
CA GLU A 402 -6.76 16.67 -1.05
C GLU A 402 -8.24 16.65 -1.46
N TRP A 403 -8.60 15.72 -2.36
CA TRP A 403 -9.98 15.55 -2.79
C TRP A 403 -10.87 15.03 -1.64
N VAL A 404 -10.41 14.06 -0.87
CA VAL A 404 -11.14 13.53 0.30
C VAL A 404 -11.30 14.59 1.38
N GLU A 405 -10.27 15.35 1.66
CA GLU A 405 -10.30 16.43 2.66
C GLU A 405 -11.28 17.56 2.25
N ASP A 406 -11.33 17.91 0.96
CA ASP A 406 -12.25 18.93 0.43
C ASP A 406 -13.72 18.45 0.41
N HIS A 407 -13.95 17.12 0.25
CA HIS A 407 -15.29 16.53 0.09
C HIS A 407 -15.76 15.71 1.30
N GLN A 408 -15.14 15.84 2.48
CA GLN A 408 -15.50 15.04 3.67
C GLN A 408 -16.99 15.04 4.02
N PRO A 409 -17.71 16.19 4.03
CA PRO A 409 -19.14 16.19 4.37
C PRO A 409 -19.99 15.37 3.39
N GLU A 410 -19.65 15.44 2.11
CA GLU A 410 -20.33 14.73 1.03
C GLU A 410 -20.03 13.23 1.13
N LEU A 411 -18.79 12.85 1.33
CA LEU A 411 -18.35 11.47 1.50
C LEU A 411 -18.99 10.81 2.72
N LYS A 412 -18.98 11.47 3.88
CA LYS A 412 -19.64 10.98 5.09
C LYS A 412 -21.15 10.72 4.89
N LYS A 413 -21.79 11.42 3.94
CA LYS A 413 -23.21 11.25 3.64
C LYS A 413 -23.47 10.14 2.63
N HIS A 414 -22.67 10.05 1.58
CA HIS A 414 -22.97 9.29 0.37
C HIS A 414 -22.11 8.06 0.14
N ALA A 415 -20.84 8.03 0.60
CA ALA A 415 -19.93 6.93 0.30
C ALA A 415 -20.29 5.65 1.05
N VAL A 416 -20.36 4.54 0.32
CA VAL A 416 -20.63 3.19 0.83
C VAL A 416 -19.33 2.43 1.02
N ALA A 417 -18.47 2.43 -0.01
CA ALA A 417 -17.18 1.77 -0.01
C ALA A 417 -16.27 2.40 -1.07
N TYR A 418 -14.96 2.29 -0.88
CA TYR A 418 -13.93 2.63 -1.84
C TYR A 418 -13.14 1.39 -2.27
N ILE A 419 -12.96 1.19 -3.57
CA ILE A 419 -12.22 0.07 -4.14
C ILE A 419 -11.03 0.64 -4.90
N ASN A 420 -9.84 0.35 -4.41
CA ASN A 420 -8.57 0.77 -5.00
C ASN A 420 -7.98 -0.30 -5.88
N THR A 421 -7.32 0.13 -6.96
CA THR A 421 -6.27 -0.60 -7.63
C THR A 421 -5.10 0.36 -7.83
N ASP A 422 -3.94 -0.20 -8.18
CA ASP A 422 -2.70 0.52 -8.41
C ASP A 422 -1.93 -0.21 -9.50
N GLY A 423 -0.69 -0.65 -9.27
CA GLY A 423 0.00 -1.55 -10.18
C GLY A 423 -0.62 -2.95 -10.25
N ASN A 424 -0.48 -3.60 -11.39
CA ASN A 424 -0.96 -4.97 -11.63
C ASN A 424 0.02 -5.76 -12.48
N GLY A 425 0.14 -7.05 -12.19
CA GLY A 425 1.03 -7.96 -12.91
C GLY A 425 0.48 -9.38 -12.96
N ARG A 426 1.35 -10.36 -13.09
CA ARG A 426 0.98 -11.77 -13.22
C ARG A 426 1.15 -12.51 -11.89
N GLY A 427 0.21 -13.38 -11.57
CA GLY A 427 0.32 -14.30 -10.43
C GLY A 427 -0.94 -14.45 -9.61
N PHE A 428 -0.85 -14.22 -8.32
CA PHE A 428 -1.92 -14.48 -7.38
C PHE A 428 -2.71 -13.22 -7.07
N LEU A 429 -3.99 -13.38 -6.77
CA LEU A 429 -4.79 -12.28 -6.27
C LEU A 429 -4.22 -11.78 -4.94
N GLU A 430 -3.91 -10.49 -4.89
CA GLU A 430 -3.56 -9.74 -3.69
C GLU A 430 -4.74 -8.85 -3.32
N ALA A 431 -5.24 -9.03 -2.11
CA ALA A 431 -6.38 -8.28 -1.62
C ALA A 431 -6.19 -7.88 -0.16
N GLY A 432 -6.39 -6.61 0.12
CA GLY A 432 -6.42 -6.06 1.47
C GLY A 432 -7.61 -5.13 1.65
N GLY A 433 -8.00 -4.87 2.89
CA GLY A 433 -9.10 -3.94 3.15
C GLY A 433 -9.84 -4.13 4.45
N SER A 434 -10.98 -3.46 4.54
CA SER A 434 -11.92 -3.59 5.65
C SER A 434 -12.42 -5.03 5.74
N HIS A 435 -12.16 -5.69 6.87
CA HIS A 435 -12.48 -7.11 7.05
C HIS A 435 -13.98 -7.41 6.99
N THR A 436 -14.85 -6.40 7.11
CA THR A 436 -16.30 -6.53 6.87
C THR A 436 -16.64 -6.92 5.43
N LEU A 437 -15.74 -6.68 4.47
CA LEU A 437 -15.89 -7.00 3.04
C LEU A 437 -15.29 -8.36 2.66
N GLU A 438 -14.62 -9.06 3.58
CA GLU A 438 -13.83 -10.27 3.29
C GLU A 438 -14.65 -11.38 2.63
N GLU A 439 -15.85 -11.71 3.14
CA GLU A 439 -16.65 -12.79 2.60
C GLU A 439 -17.15 -12.49 1.17
N MET A 440 -17.53 -11.24 0.89
CA MET A 440 -17.89 -10.81 -0.46
C MET A 440 -16.73 -10.94 -1.44
N VAL A 441 -15.54 -10.44 -1.07
CA VAL A 441 -14.33 -10.53 -1.91
C VAL A 441 -13.95 -11.99 -2.15
N LYS A 442 -14.04 -12.84 -1.14
CA LYS A 442 -13.83 -14.28 -1.26
C LYS A 442 -14.80 -14.92 -2.25
N GLN A 443 -16.11 -14.61 -2.17
CA GLN A 443 -17.11 -15.14 -3.10
C GLN A 443 -16.80 -14.73 -4.54
N VAL A 444 -16.40 -13.46 -4.76
CA VAL A 444 -15.97 -12.99 -6.08
C VAL A 444 -14.70 -13.70 -6.53
N ALA A 445 -13.67 -13.79 -5.68
CA ALA A 445 -12.43 -14.48 -6.02
C ALA A 445 -12.65 -15.97 -6.42
N MET A 446 -13.66 -16.62 -5.84
CA MET A 446 -14.03 -17.99 -6.18
C MET A 446 -14.83 -18.12 -7.51
N SER A 447 -15.36 -17.02 -8.07
CA SER A 447 -16.11 -17.01 -9.33
C SER A 447 -15.33 -16.53 -10.55
N ILE A 448 -14.15 -15.88 -10.35
CA ILE A 448 -13.30 -15.40 -11.46
C ILE A 448 -12.25 -16.45 -11.81
N ASP A 449 -12.14 -16.78 -13.09
CA ASP A 449 -11.16 -17.75 -13.60
C ASP A 449 -9.74 -17.17 -13.58
N ASP A 450 -8.77 -18.00 -13.14
CA ASP A 450 -7.36 -17.63 -13.20
C ASP A 450 -6.82 -17.80 -14.64
N PRO A 451 -6.16 -16.78 -15.22
CA PRO A 451 -5.72 -16.82 -16.62
C PRO A 451 -4.71 -17.93 -16.97
N GLN A 452 -3.97 -18.46 -15.99
CA GLN A 452 -2.92 -19.44 -16.22
C GLN A 452 -3.31 -20.87 -15.84
N THR A 453 -4.39 -21.02 -15.06
CA THR A 453 -4.81 -22.31 -14.50
C THR A 453 -6.27 -22.61 -14.81
N ASN A 454 -6.72 -23.82 -14.57
CA ASN A 454 -8.13 -24.21 -14.77
C ASN A 454 -8.93 -24.13 -13.45
N VAL A 455 -8.58 -23.22 -12.57
CA VAL A 455 -9.27 -22.98 -11.29
C VAL A 455 -9.54 -21.50 -11.12
N SER A 456 -10.38 -21.13 -10.16
CA SER A 456 -10.60 -19.71 -9.86
C SER A 456 -9.40 -19.06 -9.18
N VAL A 457 -9.28 -17.73 -9.30
CA VAL A 457 -8.21 -16.95 -8.64
C VAL A 457 -8.21 -17.16 -7.13
N GLY A 458 -9.39 -17.32 -6.52
CA GLY A 458 -9.52 -17.63 -5.09
C GLY A 458 -9.04 -19.03 -4.73
N ALA A 459 -9.37 -20.05 -5.55
CA ALA A 459 -8.89 -21.41 -5.34
C ALA A 459 -7.37 -21.52 -5.51
N ARG A 460 -6.80 -20.79 -6.48
CA ARG A 460 -5.36 -20.72 -6.69
C ARG A 460 -4.63 -20.08 -5.52
N LYS A 461 -5.15 -18.93 -5.02
CA LYS A 461 -4.60 -18.25 -3.84
C LYS A 461 -4.65 -19.12 -2.59
N LYS A 462 -5.79 -19.80 -2.36
CA LYS A 462 -5.95 -20.76 -1.26
C LYS A 462 -4.89 -21.85 -1.32
N ALA A 463 -4.71 -22.47 -2.48
CA ALA A 463 -3.72 -23.53 -2.66
C ALA A 463 -2.29 -23.04 -2.39
N ALA A 464 -1.93 -21.83 -2.85
CA ALA A 464 -0.64 -21.23 -2.58
C ALA A 464 -0.41 -21.02 -1.07
N ASN A 465 -1.41 -20.49 -0.35
CA ASN A 465 -1.33 -20.32 1.09
C ASN A 465 -1.13 -21.67 1.82
N GLU A 466 -1.85 -22.71 1.45
CA GLU A 466 -1.72 -24.05 2.04
C GLU A 466 -0.31 -24.65 1.81
N VAL A 467 0.25 -24.48 0.62
CA VAL A 467 1.62 -24.91 0.30
C VAL A 467 2.66 -24.17 1.13
N GLU A 468 2.45 -22.91 1.41
CA GLU A 468 3.32 -22.10 2.28
C GLU A 468 3.10 -22.36 3.79
N GLY A 469 2.21 -23.26 4.16
CA GLY A 469 1.89 -23.57 5.56
C GLY A 469 1.08 -22.48 6.28
N LYS A 470 0.47 -21.58 5.52
CA LYS A 470 -0.48 -20.58 6.03
C LYS A 470 -1.88 -21.19 6.11
N GLU A 471 -2.78 -20.59 6.91
CA GLU A 471 -4.17 -21.00 6.89
C GLU A 471 -4.73 -20.90 5.45
N GLY A 472 -5.32 -21.99 4.95
CA GLY A 472 -5.87 -22.06 3.58
C GLY A 472 -7.13 -21.25 3.34
N ASN A 473 -7.67 -20.56 4.37
CA ASN A 473 -8.80 -19.67 4.21
C ASN A 473 -8.37 -18.37 3.52
N PHE A 474 -9.21 -17.89 2.61
CA PHE A 474 -9.05 -16.56 2.05
C PHE A 474 -9.20 -15.53 3.18
N LYS A 475 -8.22 -14.66 3.34
CA LYS A 475 -8.24 -13.53 4.27
C LYS A 475 -7.81 -12.26 3.56
N LEU A 476 -8.50 -11.15 3.84
CA LEU A 476 -8.01 -9.83 3.48
C LEU A 476 -6.84 -9.44 4.40
N SER A 477 -5.78 -8.89 3.80
CA SER A 477 -4.73 -8.24 4.58
C SER A 477 -5.24 -6.92 5.14
N ALA A 478 -4.80 -6.56 6.33
CA ALA A 478 -5.03 -5.21 6.85
C ALA A 478 -4.28 -4.18 6.00
N LEU A 479 -4.86 -3.00 5.81
CA LEU A 479 -4.25 -1.92 5.03
C LEU A 479 -3.45 -0.95 5.92
N GLY A 480 -2.17 -0.78 5.60
CA GLY A 480 -1.33 0.29 6.11
C GLY A 480 -1.52 1.58 5.31
N SER A 481 -0.49 1.98 4.57
CA SER A 481 -0.55 3.07 3.59
C SER A 481 0.23 2.68 2.33
N GLY A 482 0.24 3.55 1.32
CA GLY A 482 1.03 3.35 0.11
C GLY A 482 0.21 3.32 -1.17
N SER A 483 -1.10 3.66 -1.08
CA SER A 483 -1.94 3.99 -2.22
C SER A 483 -3.19 4.76 -1.78
N ASP A 484 -4.04 5.16 -2.72
CA ASP A 484 -5.15 6.10 -2.59
C ASP A 484 -6.32 5.66 -1.69
N TYR A 485 -6.32 4.43 -1.19
CA TYR A 485 -7.28 3.98 -0.17
C TYR A 485 -7.06 4.64 1.20
N THR A 486 -5.86 5.17 1.44
CA THR A 486 -5.45 5.70 2.74
C THR A 486 -6.38 6.79 3.28
N PRO A 487 -6.72 7.88 2.57
CA PRO A 487 -7.61 8.91 3.10
C PRO A 487 -9.04 8.41 3.30
N PHE A 488 -9.49 7.43 2.52
CA PHE A 488 -10.83 6.88 2.65
C PHE A 488 -11.01 6.04 3.92
N ILE A 489 -10.13 5.07 4.16
CA ILE A 489 -10.27 4.20 5.34
C ILE A 489 -9.77 4.88 6.62
N GLN A 490 -8.60 5.50 6.59
CA GLN A 490 -7.88 5.90 7.81
C GLN A 490 -8.24 7.29 8.32
N HIS A 491 -8.80 8.15 7.45
CA HIS A 491 -9.21 9.50 7.82
C HIS A 491 -10.73 9.66 7.89
N THR A 492 -11.47 9.04 6.96
CA THR A 492 -12.93 9.21 6.89
C THR A 492 -13.74 7.97 7.30
N GLY A 493 -13.10 6.81 7.52
CA GLY A 493 -13.78 5.58 7.94
C GLY A 493 -14.72 5.02 6.89
N ILE A 494 -14.39 5.17 5.61
CA ILE A 494 -15.11 4.53 4.51
C ILE A 494 -14.51 3.14 4.30
N PRO A 495 -15.34 2.05 4.34
CA PRO A 495 -14.84 0.71 4.06
C PRO A 495 -14.07 0.67 2.75
N SER A 496 -12.84 0.19 2.77
CA SER A 496 -11.97 0.25 1.59
C SER A 496 -11.34 -1.09 1.26
N LEU A 497 -11.07 -1.31 -0.03
CA LEU A 497 -10.32 -2.44 -0.58
C LEU A 497 -9.13 -1.94 -1.38
N ASN A 498 -8.05 -2.71 -1.42
CA ASN A 498 -6.95 -2.59 -2.38
C ASN A 498 -6.75 -3.94 -3.07
N LEU A 499 -6.80 -3.96 -4.40
CA LEU A 499 -6.83 -5.17 -5.21
C LEU A 499 -5.75 -5.12 -6.30
N GLY A 500 -5.10 -6.24 -6.55
CA GLY A 500 -4.13 -6.42 -7.62
C GLY A 500 -3.77 -7.88 -7.83
N PHE A 501 -2.99 -8.17 -8.85
CA PHE A 501 -2.37 -9.46 -9.06
C PHE A 501 -0.85 -9.31 -9.10
N GLY A 502 -0.13 -10.31 -8.59
CA GLY A 502 1.32 -10.30 -8.53
C GLY A 502 1.93 -11.59 -8.02
N GLY A 503 3.26 -11.56 -7.80
CA GLY A 503 4.02 -12.66 -7.21
C GLY A 503 4.74 -13.56 -8.21
N GLU A 504 4.36 -13.55 -9.50
CA GLU A 504 5.07 -14.25 -10.58
C GLU A 504 5.72 -13.30 -11.59
N ASP A 505 5.66 -12.03 -11.32
CA ASP A 505 6.09 -10.92 -12.16
C ASP A 505 7.23 -10.10 -11.56
N SER A 506 7.98 -10.67 -10.61
CA SER A 506 9.06 -9.98 -9.91
C SER A 506 10.07 -9.34 -10.87
N GLY A 507 10.44 -8.09 -10.59
CA GLY A 507 11.37 -7.31 -11.40
C GLY A 507 12.08 -6.23 -10.58
N GLY A 508 12.79 -5.34 -11.25
CA GLY A 508 13.50 -4.22 -10.66
C GLY A 508 13.19 -2.88 -11.33
N GLU A 509 12.07 -2.80 -12.04
CA GLU A 509 11.63 -1.62 -12.78
C GLU A 509 11.03 -0.51 -11.89
N TYR A 510 10.51 -0.87 -10.72
CA TYR A 510 9.74 0.02 -9.84
C TYR A 510 10.41 1.39 -9.65
N HIS A 511 9.68 2.45 -10.02
CA HIS A 511 10.10 3.86 -9.96
C HIS A 511 11.40 4.19 -10.72
N THR A 512 11.79 3.37 -11.70
CA THR A 512 12.96 3.63 -12.56
C THR A 512 12.53 4.10 -13.95
N ILE A 513 13.50 4.49 -14.79
CA ILE A 513 13.23 4.77 -16.21
C ILE A 513 12.85 3.49 -16.99
N TYR A 514 12.95 2.32 -16.38
CA TYR A 514 12.68 1.02 -17.00
C TYR A 514 11.25 0.53 -16.78
N ASP A 515 10.41 1.24 -16.00
CA ASP A 515 8.98 0.96 -15.92
C ASP A 515 8.27 1.45 -17.18
N THR A 516 8.49 0.74 -18.27
CA THR A 516 8.04 1.07 -19.62
C THR A 516 7.05 0.03 -20.14
N TYR A 517 6.27 0.41 -21.16
CA TYR A 517 5.43 -0.55 -21.88
C TYR A 517 6.23 -1.77 -22.37
N THR A 518 7.48 -1.56 -22.86
CA THR A 518 8.33 -2.67 -23.33
C THR A 518 8.66 -3.65 -22.21
N HIS A 519 9.01 -3.16 -21.02
CA HIS A 519 9.28 -3.98 -19.85
C HIS A 519 8.02 -4.73 -19.40
N TYR A 520 6.91 -4.01 -19.25
CA TYR A 520 5.63 -4.58 -18.84
C TYR A 520 5.17 -5.72 -19.76
N LYS A 521 5.16 -5.46 -21.06
CA LYS A 521 4.77 -6.43 -22.10
C LYS A 521 5.66 -7.68 -22.11
N ARG A 522 6.92 -7.57 -21.71
CA ARG A 522 7.87 -8.70 -21.73
C ARG A 522 7.85 -9.54 -20.46
N PHE A 523 7.65 -8.92 -19.30
CA PHE A 523 7.93 -9.56 -18.02
C PHE A 523 6.76 -9.54 -17.02
N LYS A 524 5.81 -8.61 -17.15
CA LYS A 524 4.73 -8.46 -16.18
C LYS A 524 3.46 -9.23 -16.60
N ASP A 525 2.75 -8.75 -17.60
CA ASP A 525 1.53 -9.36 -18.14
C ASP A 525 1.52 -9.29 -19.67
N PRO A 526 2.20 -10.22 -20.36
CA PRO A 526 2.40 -10.18 -21.81
C PRO A 526 1.12 -10.06 -22.64
N ASP A 527 0.05 -10.69 -22.22
CA ASP A 527 -1.22 -10.77 -22.95
C ASP A 527 -2.32 -9.91 -22.32
N PHE A 528 -2.02 -9.14 -21.28
CA PHE A 528 -2.99 -8.38 -20.48
C PHE A 528 -4.09 -9.27 -19.88
N ALA A 529 -3.81 -10.56 -19.71
CA ALA A 529 -4.78 -11.50 -19.18
C ALA A 529 -5.07 -11.24 -17.69
N TYR A 530 -4.07 -10.84 -16.92
CA TYR A 530 -4.25 -10.42 -15.53
C TYR A 530 -4.83 -9.01 -15.39
N GLY A 531 -4.65 -8.15 -16.40
CA GLY A 531 -5.42 -6.91 -16.54
C GLY A 531 -6.91 -7.19 -16.68
N VAL A 532 -7.30 -8.19 -17.49
CA VAL A 532 -8.67 -8.67 -17.63
C VAL A 532 -9.18 -9.22 -16.30
N ALA A 533 -8.43 -10.13 -15.66
CA ALA A 533 -8.82 -10.70 -14.37
C ALA A 533 -9.01 -9.65 -13.27
N LEU A 534 -8.19 -8.57 -13.28
CA LEU A 534 -8.35 -7.45 -12.35
C LEU A 534 -9.64 -6.67 -12.63
N ALA A 535 -9.91 -6.33 -13.90
CA ALA A 535 -11.14 -5.63 -14.27
C ALA A 535 -12.40 -6.44 -13.96
N GLU A 536 -12.36 -7.76 -14.17
CA GLU A 536 -13.45 -8.67 -13.81
C GLU A 536 -13.64 -8.76 -12.29
N THR A 537 -12.54 -8.93 -11.53
CA THR A 537 -12.60 -9.03 -10.07
C THR A 537 -13.12 -7.73 -9.45
N ALA A 538 -12.52 -6.59 -9.76
CA ALA A 538 -12.91 -5.30 -9.21
C ALA A 538 -14.29 -4.87 -9.70
N GLY A 539 -14.62 -5.11 -10.97
CA GLY A 539 -15.92 -4.78 -11.54
C GLY A 539 -17.06 -5.62 -10.98
N THR A 540 -16.84 -6.91 -10.71
CA THR A 540 -17.82 -7.77 -10.04
C THR A 540 -18.06 -7.32 -8.60
N ILE A 541 -16.99 -6.96 -7.86
CA ILE A 541 -17.12 -6.36 -6.51
C ILE A 541 -17.93 -5.06 -6.58
N THR A 542 -17.64 -4.20 -7.55
CA THR A 542 -18.35 -2.93 -7.78
C THR A 542 -19.83 -3.19 -8.07
N LEU A 543 -20.16 -4.14 -8.95
CA LEU A 543 -21.54 -4.54 -9.27
C LEU A 543 -22.29 -5.07 -8.04
N ARG A 544 -21.68 -5.98 -7.28
CA ARG A 544 -22.32 -6.55 -6.07
C ARG A 544 -22.61 -5.47 -5.04
N LEU A 545 -21.67 -4.56 -4.77
CA LEU A 545 -21.92 -3.42 -3.86
C LEU A 545 -22.99 -2.48 -4.40
N ALA A 546 -22.98 -2.23 -5.72
CA ALA A 546 -23.91 -1.32 -6.34
C ALA A 546 -25.36 -1.87 -6.38
N ASN A 547 -25.52 -3.20 -6.51
CA ASN A 547 -26.83 -3.84 -6.74
C ASN A 547 -27.40 -4.58 -5.54
N ALA A 548 -26.61 -4.81 -4.48
CA ALA A 548 -27.04 -5.56 -3.30
C ALA A 548 -28.33 -5.00 -2.68
N ASP A 549 -29.23 -5.90 -2.29
CA ASP A 549 -30.44 -5.58 -1.54
C ASP A 549 -30.12 -5.14 -0.11
N ILE A 550 -29.18 -5.86 0.52
CA ILE A 550 -28.51 -5.49 1.77
C ILE A 550 -27.01 -5.41 1.48
N LEU A 551 -26.32 -4.37 1.92
CA LEU A 551 -24.89 -4.25 1.74
C LEU A 551 -24.17 -5.50 2.25
N PRO A 552 -23.27 -6.10 1.45
CA PRO A 552 -22.72 -7.43 1.71
C PRO A 552 -21.59 -7.40 2.74
N PHE A 553 -21.85 -6.86 3.93
CA PHE A 553 -20.92 -6.81 5.06
C PHE A 553 -21.12 -8.03 5.95
N GLU A 554 -20.01 -8.61 6.39
CA GLU A 554 -19.98 -9.79 7.26
C GLU A 554 -19.11 -9.50 8.48
N PHE A 555 -19.59 -9.87 9.68
CA PHE A 555 -18.97 -9.47 10.93
C PHE A 555 -18.32 -10.62 11.71
N LYS A 556 -18.56 -11.87 11.35
CA LYS A 556 -17.98 -13.03 12.03
C LYS A 556 -16.47 -13.17 11.74
N ASN A 557 -16.09 -13.00 10.48
CA ASN A 557 -14.68 -13.00 10.08
C ASN A 557 -13.98 -11.75 10.61
N TRP A 558 -14.65 -10.59 10.51
CA TRP A 558 -14.18 -9.34 11.11
C TRP A 558 -13.85 -9.51 12.60
N TYR A 559 -14.79 -10.06 13.39
CA TYR A 559 -14.57 -10.32 14.82
C TYR A 559 -13.36 -11.23 15.08
N ARG A 560 -13.25 -12.35 14.34
CA ARG A 560 -12.12 -13.29 14.50
C ARG A 560 -10.79 -12.63 14.23
N THR A 561 -10.72 -11.80 13.20
CA THR A 561 -9.50 -11.09 12.82
C THR A 561 -9.11 -10.05 13.87
N VAL A 562 -10.06 -9.22 14.31
CA VAL A 562 -9.80 -8.17 15.33
C VAL A 562 -9.45 -8.80 16.70
N SER A 563 -10.12 -9.90 17.09
CA SER A 563 -9.75 -10.64 18.29
C SER A 563 -8.32 -11.21 18.20
N GLY A 564 -7.95 -11.74 17.03
CA GLY A 564 -6.59 -12.23 16.77
C GLY A 564 -5.52 -11.14 16.94
N TYR A 565 -5.80 -9.91 16.52
CA TYR A 565 -4.88 -8.78 16.72
C TYR A 565 -4.62 -8.47 18.21
N LEU A 566 -5.66 -8.56 19.04
CA LEU A 566 -5.47 -8.40 20.49
C LEU A 566 -4.64 -9.54 21.08
N ASP A 567 -4.91 -10.78 20.69
CA ASP A 567 -4.15 -11.94 21.16
C ASP A 567 -2.66 -11.83 20.78
N GLU A 568 -2.35 -11.33 19.57
CA GLU A 568 -0.98 -11.03 19.14
C GLU A 568 -0.30 -10.00 20.05
N ILE A 569 -0.97 -8.88 20.34
CA ILE A 569 -0.42 -7.81 21.20
C ILE A 569 -0.17 -8.30 22.63
N ILE A 570 -1.09 -9.06 23.19
CA ILE A 570 -0.93 -9.65 24.53
C ILE A 570 0.30 -10.56 24.55
N LYS A 571 0.42 -11.46 23.58
CA LYS A 571 1.55 -12.39 23.44
C LYS A 571 2.88 -11.64 23.23
N GLU A 572 2.89 -10.60 22.41
CA GLU A 572 4.06 -9.76 22.18
C GLU A 572 4.52 -9.08 23.47
N THR A 573 3.60 -8.49 24.22
CA THR A 573 3.89 -7.85 25.52
C THR A 573 4.48 -8.86 26.54
N GLU A 574 3.94 -10.08 26.60
CA GLU A 574 4.47 -11.14 27.44
C GLU A 574 5.89 -11.57 27.01
N THR A 575 6.12 -11.65 25.72
CA THR A 575 7.43 -11.98 25.15
C THR A 575 8.45 -10.90 25.51
N MET A 576 8.12 -9.62 25.31
CA MET A 576 8.97 -8.48 25.69
C MET A 576 9.33 -8.52 27.18
N ARG A 577 8.39 -8.88 28.05
CA ARG A 577 8.63 -9.00 29.51
C ARG A 577 9.66 -10.08 29.80
N LYS A 578 9.47 -11.28 29.26
CA LYS A 578 10.39 -12.41 29.43
C LYS A 578 11.79 -12.11 28.90
N GLU A 579 11.87 -11.48 27.74
CA GLU A 579 13.15 -11.09 27.14
C GLU A 579 13.86 -10.02 27.98
N THR A 580 13.12 -9.03 28.50
CA THR A 580 13.66 -7.99 29.37
C THR A 580 14.15 -8.58 30.70
N GLU A 581 13.41 -9.47 31.34
CA GLU A 581 13.81 -10.18 32.55
C GLU A 581 15.10 -10.98 32.32
N ASN A 582 15.16 -11.76 31.23
CA ASN A 582 16.35 -12.53 30.86
C ASN A 582 17.54 -11.63 30.55
N HIS A 583 17.35 -10.56 29.78
CA HIS A 583 18.39 -9.56 29.52
C HIS A 583 18.94 -8.97 30.82
N ASN A 584 18.09 -8.53 31.72
CA ASN A 584 18.47 -7.93 32.99
C ASN A 584 19.21 -8.91 33.92
N LYS A 585 18.83 -10.20 33.90
CA LYS A 585 19.53 -11.27 34.56
C LYS A 585 20.94 -11.45 34.02
N LEU A 586 21.10 -11.55 32.68
CA LEU A 586 22.41 -11.70 32.03
C LEU A 586 23.33 -10.48 32.26
N VAL A 587 22.76 -9.28 32.32
CA VAL A 587 23.50 -8.05 32.69
C VAL A 587 23.99 -8.13 34.14
N ALA A 588 23.12 -8.57 35.08
CA ALA A 588 23.46 -8.71 36.50
C ALA A 588 24.54 -9.78 36.76
N GLU A 589 24.48 -10.89 36.03
CA GLU A 589 25.45 -11.99 36.08
C GLU A 589 26.74 -11.68 35.30
N ASN A 590 26.89 -10.51 34.66
CA ASN A 590 28.00 -10.14 33.81
C ASN A 590 28.25 -11.12 32.63
N ALA A 591 27.22 -11.87 32.24
CA ALA A 591 27.30 -12.93 31.23
C ALA A 591 27.74 -12.40 29.86
N TYR A 592 27.22 -11.22 29.46
CA TYR A 592 27.60 -10.59 28.20
C TYR A 592 29.09 -10.27 28.11
N ALA A 593 29.70 -9.79 29.19
CA ALA A 593 31.13 -9.50 29.20
C ALA A 593 31.97 -10.79 29.20
N MET A 594 31.51 -11.84 29.87
CA MET A 594 32.19 -13.15 29.86
C MET A 594 32.12 -13.84 28.50
N ALA A 595 31.07 -13.61 27.74
CA ALA A 595 30.88 -14.19 26.42
C ALA A 595 31.49 -13.34 25.28
N ALA A 596 31.89 -12.08 25.55
CA ALA A 596 32.45 -11.19 24.55
C ALA A 596 33.85 -11.67 24.12
N ASP A 597 34.14 -11.49 22.81
CA ASP A 597 35.52 -11.68 22.30
C ASP A 597 36.41 -10.55 22.85
N PRO A 598 37.48 -10.87 23.61
CA PRO A 598 38.37 -9.87 24.19
C PRO A 598 39.17 -9.07 23.14
N LYS A 599 39.13 -9.47 21.86
CA LYS A 599 39.77 -8.75 20.75
C LYS A 599 38.85 -7.73 20.11
N GLU A 600 37.54 -7.80 20.39
CA GLU A 600 36.54 -6.91 19.85
C GLU A 600 36.14 -5.80 20.84
N THR A 601 35.68 -4.65 20.32
CA THR A 601 35.13 -3.59 21.14
C THR A 601 33.84 -4.09 21.78
N PHE A 602 33.80 -4.19 23.11
CA PHE A 602 32.62 -4.58 23.84
C PHE A 602 31.94 -3.37 24.48
N VAL A 603 30.69 -3.12 24.06
CA VAL A 603 29.80 -2.14 24.73
C VAL A 603 28.99 -2.88 25.77
N LYS A 604 29.24 -2.54 27.04
CA LYS A 604 28.54 -3.20 28.15
C LYS A 604 27.05 -2.90 28.11
N PRO A 605 26.17 -3.90 27.96
CA PRO A 605 24.73 -3.69 27.99
C PRO A 605 24.28 -3.14 29.34
N ILE A 606 23.31 -2.23 29.31
CA ILE A 606 22.67 -1.68 30.52
C ILE A 606 21.37 -2.43 30.80
N LYS A 607 20.94 -2.44 32.07
CA LYS A 607 19.62 -2.95 32.43
C LYS A 607 18.54 -2.13 31.72
N LYS A 608 17.54 -2.81 31.18
CA LYS A 608 16.31 -2.23 30.67
C LYS A 608 15.31 -1.98 31.78
N ALA A 609 14.41 -1.02 31.58
CA ALA A 609 13.24 -0.85 32.45
C ALA A 609 12.36 -2.12 32.37
N GLU A 610 11.74 -2.47 33.50
CA GLU A 610 10.84 -3.62 33.54
C GLU A 610 9.57 -3.33 32.73
N VAL A 611 9.10 -4.33 32.00
CA VAL A 611 7.84 -4.25 31.25
C VAL A 611 6.68 -4.45 32.22
N PRO A 612 5.83 -3.43 32.47
CA PRO A 612 4.73 -3.55 33.42
C PRO A 612 3.63 -4.50 32.92
N TYR A 613 2.75 -4.89 33.83
CA TYR A 613 1.50 -5.53 33.45
C TYR A 613 0.50 -4.48 32.99
N LEU A 614 0.00 -4.63 31.75
CA LEU A 614 -1.09 -3.82 31.22
C LEU A 614 -2.42 -4.51 31.50
N ASP A 615 -3.45 -3.72 31.78
CA ASP A 615 -4.81 -4.24 31.97
C ASP A 615 -5.54 -4.30 30.63
N PHE A 616 -5.59 -5.48 30.02
CA PHE A 616 -6.34 -5.76 28.80
C PHE A 616 -7.80 -6.14 29.04
N ALA A 617 -8.27 -6.24 30.28
CA ALA A 617 -9.64 -6.65 30.59
C ALA A 617 -10.73 -5.79 29.91
N PRO A 618 -10.59 -4.45 29.78
CA PRO A 618 -11.56 -3.65 29.05
C PRO A 618 -11.78 -4.16 27.60
N LEU A 619 -10.69 -4.44 26.86
CA LEU A 619 -10.73 -4.96 25.50
C LEU A 619 -11.30 -6.39 25.44
N GLN A 620 -10.84 -7.28 26.30
CA GLN A 620 -11.35 -8.65 26.37
C GLN A 620 -12.86 -8.71 26.66
N ASN A 621 -13.34 -7.86 27.56
CA ASN A 621 -14.76 -7.78 27.91
C ASN A 621 -15.64 -7.27 26.75
N VAL A 622 -15.18 -6.26 26.01
CA VAL A 622 -15.92 -5.75 24.85
C VAL A 622 -15.92 -6.74 23.70
N LEU A 623 -14.78 -7.41 23.45
CA LEU A 623 -14.69 -8.45 22.41
C LEU A 623 -15.57 -9.66 22.74
N ALA A 624 -15.71 -10.05 24.00
CA ALA A 624 -16.66 -11.09 24.39
C ALA A 624 -18.11 -10.73 24.04
N LYS A 625 -18.51 -9.46 24.28
CA LYS A 625 -19.84 -8.94 23.89
C LYS A 625 -20.02 -8.86 22.37
N LEU A 626 -18.97 -8.43 21.65
CA LEU A 626 -18.96 -8.37 20.19
C LEU A 626 -19.11 -9.76 19.58
N LYS A 627 -18.50 -10.79 20.18
CA LYS A 627 -18.66 -12.17 19.75
C LYS A 627 -20.15 -12.59 19.75
N GLU A 628 -20.86 -12.34 20.84
CA GLU A 628 -22.29 -12.65 20.95
C GLU A 628 -23.10 -11.93 19.87
N THR A 629 -22.78 -10.66 19.62
CA THR A 629 -23.48 -9.84 18.62
C THR A 629 -23.21 -10.35 17.21
N THR A 630 -21.96 -10.61 16.85
CA THR A 630 -21.56 -11.08 15.52
C THR A 630 -22.02 -12.52 15.25
N ASP A 631 -22.07 -13.39 16.27
CA ASP A 631 -22.63 -14.74 16.15
C ASP A 631 -24.12 -14.75 15.84
N THR A 632 -24.87 -13.73 16.28
CA THR A 632 -26.32 -13.58 16.05
C THR A 632 -26.65 -12.73 14.82
N PHE A 633 -25.69 -11.94 14.28
CA PHE A 633 -25.90 -11.16 13.09
C PHE A 633 -26.13 -12.07 11.87
N ASN A 634 -27.22 -11.84 11.15
CA ASN A 634 -27.62 -12.70 10.03
C ASN A 634 -28.10 -11.87 8.83
N THR A 635 -27.22 -11.66 7.87
CA THR A 635 -27.51 -10.93 6.63
C THR A 635 -28.68 -11.53 5.87
N ALA A 636 -28.79 -12.86 5.79
CA ALA A 636 -29.90 -13.54 5.10
C ALA A 636 -31.25 -13.31 5.77
N ALA A 637 -31.30 -13.02 7.08
CA ALA A 637 -32.55 -12.61 7.74
C ALA A 637 -32.95 -11.18 7.33
N LEU A 638 -31.96 -10.29 7.15
CA LEU A 638 -32.16 -8.90 6.71
C LEU A 638 -32.68 -8.83 5.26
N GLU A 639 -32.32 -9.80 4.41
CA GLU A 639 -32.81 -9.88 3.03
C GLU A 639 -34.33 -10.09 2.93
N LYS A 640 -34.98 -10.57 3.98
CA LYS A 640 -36.44 -10.80 4.07
C LYS A 640 -37.25 -9.58 4.51
N LEU A 641 -36.55 -8.50 4.89
CA LEU A 641 -37.19 -7.24 5.29
C LEU A 641 -37.93 -6.58 4.13
N SER A 642 -38.87 -5.71 4.45
CA SER A 642 -39.50 -4.84 3.46
C SER A 642 -38.47 -3.88 2.85
N GLN A 643 -38.74 -3.34 1.67
CA GLN A 643 -37.86 -2.42 0.97
C GLN A 643 -37.42 -1.21 1.84
N GLY A 644 -38.39 -0.58 2.52
CA GLY A 644 -38.07 0.58 3.38
C GLY A 644 -37.25 0.23 4.64
N GLU A 645 -37.37 -1.01 5.14
CA GLU A 645 -36.50 -1.49 6.24
C GLU A 645 -35.12 -1.78 5.75
N LYS A 646 -34.95 -2.39 4.55
CA LYS A 646 -33.62 -2.60 3.91
C LYS A 646 -32.90 -1.28 3.71
N GLU A 647 -33.56 -0.24 3.25
CA GLU A 647 -32.96 1.10 3.08
C GLU A 647 -32.44 1.65 4.42
N LYS A 648 -33.22 1.52 5.50
CA LYS A 648 -32.75 1.95 6.83
C LYS A 648 -31.54 1.15 7.32
N VAL A 649 -31.53 -0.16 7.10
CA VAL A 649 -30.42 -1.04 7.44
C VAL A 649 -29.18 -0.64 6.65
N ASN A 650 -29.28 -0.44 5.34
CA ASN A 650 -28.17 -0.04 4.50
C ASN A 650 -27.59 1.32 4.92
N GLN A 651 -28.43 2.30 5.26
CA GLN A 651 -27.99 3.61 5.77
C GLN A 651 -27.20 3.51 7.08
N LYS A 652 -27.50 2.53 7.94
CA LYS A 652 -26.73 2.28 9.16
C LYS A 652 -25.43 1.53 8.85
N LEU A 653 -25.46 0.52 7.96
CA LEU A 653 -24.28 -0.25 7.53
C LEU A 653 -23.22 0.65 6.89
N MET A 654 -23.59 1.58 6.01
CA MET A 654 -22.68 2.54 5.38
C MET A 654 -21.84 3.36 6.37
N LYS A 655 -22.36 3.57 7.58
CA LYS A 655 -21.72 4.44 8.59
C LYS A 655 -20.96 3.65 9.65
N LEU A 656 -20.98 2.33 9.58
CA LEU A 656 -20.49 1.51 10.67
C LEU A 656 -18.98 1.54 10.79
N GLU A 657 -18.23 1.56 9.67
CA GLU A 657 -16.76 1.66 9.68
C GLU A 657 -16.31 2.98 10.33
N ALA A 658 -17.01 4.08 10.06
CA ALA A 658 -16.68 5.38 10.65
C ALA A 658 -16.83 5.43 12.18
N VAL A 659 -17.55 4.47 12.80
CA VAL A 659 -17.63 4.33 14.27
C VAL A 659 -16.28 3.87 14.85
N LEU A 660 -15.39 3.32 14.03
CA LEU A 660 -14.05 2.87 14.42
C LEU A 660 -13.00 4.00 14.39
N LEU A 661 -13.41 5.24 14.13
CA LEU A 661 -12.53 6.40 14.18
C LEU A 661 -12.52 7.02 15.58
N ASP A 662 -11.34 7.45 16.03
CA ASP A 662 -11.19 8.45 17.09
C ASP A 662 -11.01 9.83 16.45
N GLU A 663 -11.87 10.79 16.79
CA GLU A 663 -11.79 12.15 16.24
C GLU A 663 -10.53 12.92 16.71
N GLU A 664 -9.96 12.58 17.87
CA GLU A 664 -8.67 13.12 18.34
C GLU A 664 -7.49 12.55 17.52
N GLY A 665 -7.71 11.41 16.86
CA GLY A 665 -6.73 10.68 16.06
C GLY A 665 -5.63 10.00 16.87
N LEU A 666 -4.80 9.25 16.19
CA LEU A 666 -3.73 8.46 16.82
C LEU A 666 -2.65 9.34 17.46
N PRO A 667 -2.01 8.90 18.54
CA PRO A 667 -0.97 9.65 19.24
C PRO A 667 0.10 10.19 18.29
N ARG A 668 0.42 11.51 18.40
CA ARG A 668 1.42 12.24 17.58
C ARG A 668 1.08 12.39 16.10
N ARG A 669 -0.03 11.82 15.60
CA ARG A 669 -0.44 11.85 14.18
C ARG A 669 -1.96 11.90 14.04
N PRO A 670 -2.59 13.00 14.45
CA PRO A 670 -4.06 13.12 14.55
C PRO A 670 -4.78 13.05 13.20
N TRP A 671 -4.05 13.10 12.11
CA TRP A 671 -4.63 12.89 10.78
C TRP A 671 -5.14 11.46 10.59
N PHE A 672 -4.41 10.45 11.12
CA PHE A 672 -4.83 9.05 11.14
C PHE A 672 -5.79 8.83 12.32
N LYS A 673 -7.01 8.42 12.03
CA LYS A 673 -8.09 8.34 13.01
C LYS A 673 -8.57 6.91 13.28
N HIS A 674 -8.25 5.96 12.38
CA HIS A 674 -8.80 4.61 12.44
C HIS A 674 -8.12 3.75 13.50
N GLU A 675 -8.91 3.21 14.46
CA GLU A 675 -8.40 2.47 15.62
C GLU A 675 -7.95 1.03 15.29
N LEU A 676 -8.34 0.48 14.12
CA LEU A 676 -7.92 -0.87 13.74
C LEU A 676 -6.75 -0.91 12.75
N TYR A 677 -6.56 0.13 11.93
CA TYR A 677 -5.58 0.15 10.84
C TYR A 677 -4.87 1.48 10.74
N ALA A 678 -3.55 1.46 10.66
CA ALA A 678 -2.76 2.64 10.27
C ALA A 678 -1.40 2.20 9.72
N PRO A 679 -0.73 3.04 8.90
CA PRO A 679 0.69 2.81 8.59
C PRO A 679 1.51 2.92 9.87
N GLY A 680 2.58 2.14 10.00
CA GLY A 680 3.42 2.23 11.20
C GLY A 680 4.24 3.51 11.25
N PHE A 681 4.32 4.13 12.42
CA PHE A 681 5.05 5.38 12.66
C PHE A 681 6.54 5.28 12.28
N TYR A 682 7.13 4.08 12.48
CA TYR A 682 8.51 3.75 12.12
C TYR A 682 8.65 2.63 11.07
N THR A 683 7.54 2.17 10.48
CA THR A 683 7.57 1.21 9.38
C THR A 683 7.02 1.79 8.07
N GLY A 684 6.25 2.86 8.14
CA GLY A 684 5.67 3.52 6.99
C GLY A 684 4.56 2.68 6.36
N TYR A 685 4.73 2.18 5.15
CA TYR A 685 3.71 1.40 4.42
C TYR A 685 3.15 0.21 5.22
N GLY A 686 4.01 -0.47 5.98
CA GLY A 686 3.59 -1.63 6.77
C GLY A 686 2.52 -1.26 7.78
N VAL A 687 1.42 -2.01 7.76
CA VAL A 687 0.29 -1.79 8.66
C VAL A 687 0.67 -2.06 10.11
N LYS A 688 0.14 -1.24 11.00
CA LYS A 688 -0.01 -1.54 12.43
C LYS A 688 -1.49 -1.76 12.70
N THR A 689 -1.82 -2.94 13.20
CA THR A 689 -3.17 -3.27 13.65
C THR A 689 -3.32 -2.89 15.11
N LEU A 690 -4.49 -2.33 15.49
CA LEU A 690 -4.72 -1.69 16.78
C LEU A 690 -3.62 -0.66 17.09
N PRO A 691 -3.38 0.32 16.18
CA PRO A 691 -2.14 1.08 16.11
C PRO A 691 -1.82 1.85 17.38
N GLY A 692 -2.79 2.47 18.04
CA GLY A 692 -2.58 3.22 19.28
C GLY A 692 -1.96 2.33 20.37
N VAL A 693 -2.54 1.15 20.60
CA VAL A 693 -2.07 0.20 21.62
C VAL A 693 -0.73 -0.42 21.23
N ARG A 694 -0.64 -0.95 19.99
CA ARG A 694 0.54 -1.68 19.52
C ARG A 694 1.79 -0.80 19.52
N GLU A 695 1.70 0.40 18.93
CA GLU A 695 2.86 1.29 18.83
C GLU A 695 3.31 1.85 20.18
N ALA A 696 2.38 2.13 21.08
CA ALA A 696 2.73 2.54 22.43
C ALA A 696 3.52 1.44 23.16
N ILE A 697 3.15 0.16 22.99
CA ILE A 697 3.88 -0.99 23.55
C ILE A 697 5.26 -1.12 22.90
N GLU A 698 5.35 -1.11 21.55
CA GLU A 698 6.61 -1.24 20.81
C GLU A 698 7.61 -0.11 21.14
N GLN A 699 7.10 1.08 21.48
CA GLN A 699 7.88 2.25 21.88
C GLN A 699 8.12 2.31 23.40
N GLU A 700 7.70 1.28 24.17
CA GLU A 700 7.83 1.20 25.62
C GLU A 700 7.16 2.37 26.36
N ASN A 701 6.13 2.98 25.74
CA ASN A 701 5.32 4.06 26.35
C ASN A 701 4.10 3.47 27.08
N TRP A 702 4.35 2.86 28.22
CA TRP A 702 3.37 2.07 28.97
C TRP A 702 2.13 2.82 29.42
N LYS A 703 2.29 4.10 29.76
CA LYS A 703 1.15 4.94 30.16
C LYS A 703 0.24 5.22 28.98
N GLU A 704 0.82 5.51 27.82
CA GLU A 704 0.08 5.71 26.57
C GLU A 704 -0.60 4.39 26.17
N ALA A 705 0.11 3.26 26.25
CA ALA A 705 -0.47 1.94 25.95
C ALA A 705 -1.73 1.65 26.78
N GLN A 706 -1.71 1.96 28.09
CA GLN A 706 -2.88 1.77 28.93
C GLN A 706 -4.03 2.72 28.55
N ASN A 707 -3.75 3.96 28.18
CA ASN A 707 -4.76 4.90 27.74
C ASN A 707 -5.40 4.44 26.40
N GLU A 708 -4.57 3.99 25.45
CA GLU A 708 -5.06 3.51 24.16
C GLU A 708 -5.89 2.23 24.28
N ILE A 709 -5.61 1.37 25.25
CA ILE A 709 -6.49 0.23 25.59
C ILE A 709 -7.89 0.72 25.94
N GLU A 710 -8.02 1.78 26.75
CA GLU A 710 -9.32 2.32 27.16
C GLU A 710 -10.03 3.03 25.99
N VAL A 711 -9.31 3.80 25.14
CA VAL A 711 -9.84 4.44 23.94
C VAL A 711 -10.41 3.40 23.00
N LEU A 712 -9.61 2.39 22.63
CA LEU A 712 -10.04 1.31 21.74
C LEU A 712 -11.21 0.51 22.31
N ALA A 713 -11.21 0.22 23.63
CA ALA A 713 -12.33 -0.49 24.28
C ALA A 713 -13.64 0.29 24.18
N LYS A 714 -13.60 1.61 24.33
CA LYS A 714 -14.76 2.51 24.19
C LYS A 714 -15.25 2.52 22.72
N THR A 715 -14.35 2.64 21.77
CA THR A 715 -14.64 2.62 20.32
C THR A 715 -15.33 1.31 19.93
N LEU A 716 -14.76 0.16 20.33
CA LEU A 716 -15.37 -1.15 20.08
C LEU A 716 -16.73 -1.34 20.78
N ALA A 717 -16.91 -0.74 21.97
CA ALA A 717 -18.23 -0.79 22.65
C ALA A 717 -19.30 0.01 21.89
N THR A 718 -18.91 1.16 21.31
CA THR A 718 -19.79 1.97 20.45
C THR A 718 -20.13 1.20 19.17
N PHE A 719 -19.13 0.59 18.53
CA PHE A 719 -19.33 -0.28 17.36
C PHE A 719 -20.31 -1.45 17.66
N ASN A 720 -20.13 -2.13 18.80
CA ASN A 720 -21.03 -3.21 19.21
C ASN A 720 -22.47 -2.73 19.39
N THR A 721 -22.67 -1.53 19.94
CA THR A 721 -23.99 -0.94 20.10
C THR A 721 -24.64 -0.62 18.75
N ALA A 722 -23.87 -0.02 17.84
CA ALA A 722 -24.32 0.29 16.48
C ALA A 722 -24.66 -1.00 15.70
N LEU A 723 -23.86 -2.05 15.81
CA LEU A 723 -24.13 -3.33 15.16
C LEU A 723 -25.39 -4.02 15.70
N LYS A 724 -25.63 -3.97 17.02
CA LYS A 724 -26.89 -4.46 17.63
C LYS A 724 -28.11 -3.73 17.11
N ASP A 725 -28.03 -2.41 16.95
CA ASP A 725 -29.14 -1.59 16.44
C ASP A 725 -29.47 -1.90 14.97
N ILE A 726 -28.53 -2.45 14.20
CA ILE A 726 -28.77 -2.95 12.84
C ILE A 726 -29.47 -4.32 12.87
N SER A 727 -29.10 -5.19 13.81
CA SER A 727 -29.63 -6.56 13.92
C SER A 727 -31.08 -6.64 14.39
N THR A 728 -31.60 -5.56 14.98
CA THR A 728 -32.98 -5.43 15.49
C THR A 728 -33.66 -4.23 14.83
N PRO A 729 -34.05 -4.33 13.53
CA PRO A 729 -34.62 -3.23 12.77
C PRO A 729 -36.01 -2.83 13.19
#